data_1c89af57db57d38ec7323e131526ebdc
#
_entry.id   1c89af57db57d38ec7323e131526ebdc
#
_cell.length_a   1.000
_cell.length_b   1.000
_cell.length_c   1.000
_cell.angle_alpha   90.00
_cell.angle_beta   90.00
_cell.angle_gamma   90.00
#
_symmetry.space_group_name_H-M   'P 1'
#
loop_
_entity.id
_entity.type
_entity.pdbx_description
1 polymer ?
#
loop_
_entity_poly.entity_id
_entity_poly.type
_entity_poly.pdbx_seq_one_letter_code
_entity_poly.pdbx_strand_id
1 'polypeptide(L)'
;MRELMVVFYGNEISLGLMLGSWLFWTAVGSAIAGRVALEPRRLMAGLEALVALALPATILAVRASRSVLEAVPGESLGPGPMLLGSLATLSLFCVLSGSLFPAGSRLYADQVVTSTGEAAGSVYLLEALGSAAGGMLAGLVLVRSVAPLEIALGLGLLNLLAAAGLVIRARFARRAAMGALAGITVLLALPFGVPRLEAVSLERFWRGFRLVANRNSVYGNLAVVRTEGASSLYENGLNLFNVPDPAAAEEAVHYALLEHPSPRSLLLIGGGANGSLAQALQHASLERIDYVELDPAILDLFPIQNDPRVRVHVTDGRLFLKTTASTFDVIIVNLPDPQTAQLNRFYTVEFFREAARKLTGSGILALRLTAAEDYISPELAAFLRSIYKTLRAVFPEVTAIPGENVLFFGAKRPGVLAAGSEELLARLRARHLKTSYVREYYIPFRMMPDRMADLDRQIQPRPETPVNRDFAPVAYYFDVALWSSRFNHGYRDLFRAMAGVDFRWLAGTLGAVLLVLVAKKRRAQTAAACCTAAMGFTLIGLEMLLLLAFQAIYGYVYQQLAVIIAAFMAGMSLGSWLALRARALQGMRTLAFLQLGAAIAPLLLCAVFQAVTQVLFPVLALGCGMLGGYEFPVASRIFSGRSTGTLYALDLAGSCLGAVLFSVYLIPVFGFLKTAVLAAMVSLAPAVMAVRSVSERPAR
;
A
#
# COMPACT_ATOMS: atom_id res chain seq x y z
N MET A 1 -4.76 9.36 -5.50
CA MET A 1 -3.96 8.44 -4.64
C MET A 1 -2.46 8.59 -4.88
N ARG A 2 -1.91 8.46 -6.12
CA ARG A 2 -0.46 8.58 -6.37
C ARG A 2 0.13 9.91 -5.88
N GLU A 3 -0.49 11.04 -6.20
CA GLU A 3 -0.06 12.36 -5.72
C GLU A 3 -0.08 12.46 -4.19
N LEU A 4 -1.10 11.87 -3.55
CA LEU A 4 -1.14 11.80 -2.09
C LEU A 4 -0.01 10.95 -1.51
N MET A 5 0.36 9.85 -2.17
CA MET A 5 1.49 9.02 -1.75
C MET A 5 2.81 9.77 -1.83
N VAL A 6 2.99 10.64 -2.85
CA VAL A 6 4.17 11.51 -2.97
C VAL A 6 4.19 12.58 -1.87
N VAL A 7 3.03 13.11 -1.51
CA VAL A 7 2.90 14.17 -0.48
C VAL A 7 3.06 13.61 0.93
N PHE A 8 2.49 12.44 1.22
CA PHE A 8 2.37 11.87 2.56
C PHE A 8 3.24 10.62 2.79
N TYR A 9 4.14 10.29 1.85
CA TYR A 9 5.02 9.12 1.95
C TYR A 9 4.28 7.78 2.10
N GLY A 10 4.10 7.10 0.97
CA GLY A 10 3.22 5.95 0.83
C GLY A 10 3.66 4.70 1.59
N ASN A 11 3.30 4.60 2.86
CA ASN A 11 3.19 3.33 3.57
C ASN A 11 1.73 2.85 3.58
N GLU A 12 1.48 1.63 4.04
CA GLU A 12 0.13 1.05 4.05
C GLU A 12 -0.84 1.81 4.97
N ILE A 13 -0.34 2.46 6.04
CA ILE A 13 -1.16 3.32 6.90
C ILE A 13 -1.62 4.55 6.13
N SER A 14 -0.71 5.23 5.45
CA SER A 14 -1.04 6.37 4.59
C SER A 14 -2.06 5.97 3.54
N LEU A 15 -1.83 4.82 2.88
CA LEU A 15 -2.74 4.28 1.88
C LEU A 15 -4.13 4.00 2.47
N GLY A 16 -4.19 3.38 3.66
CA GLY A 16 -5.45 3.11 4.35
C GLY A 16 -6.20 4.37 4.79
N LEU A 17 -5.50 5.38 5.29
CA LEU A 17 -6.09 6.67 5.67
C LEU A 17 -6.61 7.44 4.44
N MET A 18 -5.85 7.44 3.35
CA MET A 18 -6.26 8.07 2.08
C MET A 18 -7.46 7.36 1.47
N LEU A 19 -7.44 6.03 1.43
CA LEU A 19 -8.53 5.21 0.91
C LEU A 19 -9.78 5.36 1.77
N GLY A 20 -9.62 5.35 3.09
CA GLY A 20 -10.68 5.62 4.04
C GLY A 20 -11.29 7.02 3.86
N SER A 21 -10.46 8.05 3.67
CA SER A 21 -10.91 9.43 3.41
C SER A 21 -11.70 9.54 2.11
N TRP A 22 -11.22 8.87 1.05
CA TRP A 22 -11.92 8.80 -0.23
C TRP A 22 -13.29 8.13 -0.10
N LEU A 23 -13.34 6.94 0.48
CA LEU A 23 -14.58 6.18 0.68
C LEU A 23 -15.56 6.92 1.60
N PHE A 24 -15.06 7.56 2.65
CA PHE A 24 -15.88 8.38 3.55
C PHE A 24 -16.62 9.48 2.81
N TRP A 25 -15.91 10.33 2.05
CA TRP A 25 -16.53 11.44 1.33
C TRP A 25 -17.41 10.98 0.18
N THR A 26 -17.06 9.88 -0.48
CA THR A 26 -17.91 9.26 -1.51
C THR A 26 -19.21 8.74 -0.90
N ALA A 27 -19.17 8.13 0.29
CA ALA A 27 -20.36 7.72 1.03
C ALA A 27 -21.25 8.94 1.41
N VAL A 28 -20.63 10.02 1.90
CA VAL A 28 -21.33 11.28 2.23
C VAL A 28 -22.01 11.85 0.98
N GLY A 29 -21.30 11.93 -0.14
CA GLY A 29 -21.85 12.41 -1.41
C GLY A 29 -23.05 11.59 -1.88
N SER A 30 -22.96 10.26 -1.82
CA SER A 30 -24.06 9.37 -2.16
C SER A 30 -25.29 9.56 -1.24
N ALA A 31 -25.06 9.68 0.07
CA ALA A 31 -26.13 9.90 1.03
C ALA A 31 -26.84 11.24 0.81
N ILE A 32 -26.11 12.32 0.49
CA ILE A 32 -26.64 13.64 0.23
C ILE A 32 -27.45 13.63 -1.08
N ALA A 33 -26.83 13.21 -2.19
CA ALA A 33 -27.47 13.21 -3.50
C ALA A 33 -28.70 12.31 -3.56
N GLY A 34 -28.72 11.25 -2.75
CA GLY A 34 -29.88 10.40 -2.54
C GLY A 34 -31.14 11.14 -2.10
N ARG A 35 -31.00 12.32 -1.46
CA ARG A 35 -32.10 13.16 -0.91
C ARG A 35 -32.42 14.38 -1.76
N VAL A 36 -31.59 14.72 -2.73
CA VAL A 36 -31.77 15.93 -3.56
C VAL A 36 -32.93 15.73 -4.53
N ALA A 37 -33.95 16.60 -4.49
CA ALA A 37 -35.14 16.53 -5.33
C ALA A 37 -35.00 17.39 -6.60
N LEU A 38 -33.91 17.19 -7.37
CA LEU A 38 -33.72 17.83 -8.68
C LEU A 38 -34.06 16.86 -9.83
N GLU A 39 -34.38 17.43 -11.00
CA GLU A 39 -34.54 16.63 -12.22
C GLU A 39 -33.26 15.79 -12.49
N PRO A 40 -33.39 14.46 -12.67
CA PRO A 40 -32.21 13.56 -12.74
C PRO A 40 -31.19 13.95 -13.81
N ARG A 41 -31.66 14.43 -14.98
CA ARG A 41 -30.75 14.85 -16.08
C ARG A 41 -29.95 16.10 -15.72
N ARG A 42 -30.61 17.09 -15.09
CA ARG A 42 -29.93 18.33 -14.68
C ARG A 42 -28.93 18.07 -13.57
N LEU A 43 -29.31 17.23 -12.61
CA LEU A 43 -28.43 16.83 -11.53
C LEU A 43 -27.19 16.12 -12.06
N MET A 44 -27.39 15.12 -12.95
CA MET A 44 -26.26 14.36 -13.53
C MET A 44 -25.33 15.25 -14.34
N ALA A 45 -25.90 16.09 -15.27
CA ALA A 45 -25.08 16.99 -16.09
C ALA A 45 -24.31 18.03 -15.23
N GLY A 46 -24.93 18.54 -14.17
CA GLY A 46 -24.27 19.45 -13.22
C GLY A 46 -23.13 18.78 -12.45
N LEU A 47 -23.35 17.56 -11.98
CA LEU A 47 -22.33 16.78 -11.26
C LEU A 47 -21.15 16.45 -12.17
N GLU A 48 -21.39 15.99 -13.41
CA GLU A 48 -20.33 15.69 -14.39
C GLU A 48 -19.49 16.94 -14.68
N ALA A 49 -20.12 18.11 -14.87
CA ALA A 49 -19.41 19.35 -15.09
C ALA A 49 -18.59 19.79 -13.88
N LEU A 50 -19.10 19.60 -12.66
CA LEU A 50 -18.36 19.91 -11.43
C LEU A 50 -17.20 18.94 -11.19
N VAL A 51 -17.38 17.64 -11.45
CA VAL A 51 -16.32 16.62 -11.36
C VAL A 51 -15.18 16.94 -12.34
N ALA A 52 -15.51 17.38 -13.55
CA ALA A 52 -14.54 17.77 -14.56
C ALA A 52 -13.59 18.87 -14.08
N LEU A 53 -14.09 19.81 -13.29
CA LEU A 53 -13.29 20.92 -12.72
C LEU A 53 -12.62 20.50 -11.39
N ALA A 54 -13.33 19.73 -10.57
CA ALA A 54 -12.84 19.33 -9.25
C ALA A 54 -11.62 18.41 -9.32
N LEU A 55 -11.52 17.53 -10.32
CA LEU A 55 -10.44 16.56 -10.41
C LEU A 55 -9.05 17.22 -10.61
N PRO A 56 -8.83 18.11 -11.61
CA PRO A 56 -7.57 18.83 -11.72
C PRO A 56 -7.28 19.73 -10.51
N ALA A 57 -8.31 20.40 -9.98
CA ALA A 57 -8.19 21.24 -8.80
C ALA A 57 -7.73 20.43 -7.57
N THR A 58 -8.22 19.20 -7.42
CA THR A 58 -7.81 18.29 -6.33
C THR A 58 -6.32 17.93 -6.45
N ILE A 59 -5.79 17.66 -7.65
CA ILE A 59 -4.35 17.39 -7.83
C ILE A 59 -3.52 18.60 -7.38
N LEU A 60 -3.91 19.79 -7.79
CA LEU A 60 -3.21 21.02 -7.39
C LEU A 60 -3.32 21.26 -5.88
N ALA A 61 -4.49 21.03 -5.28
CA ALA A 61 -4.69 21.14 -3.84
C ALA A 61 -3.84 20.13 -3.05
N VAL A 62 -3.72 18.90 -3.53
CA VAL A 62 -2.85 17.87 -2.95
C VAL A 62 -1.39 18.32 -2.97
N ARG A 63 -0.91 18.80 -4.11
CA ARG A 63 0.48 19.33 -4.21
C ARG A 63 0.72 20.54 -3.33
N ALA A 64 -0.28 21.44 -3.23
CA ALA A 64 -0.19 22.63 -2.38
C ALA A 64 -0.28 22.31 -0.88
N SER A 65 -0.84 21.15 -0.50
CA SER A 65 -1.07 20.80 0.92
C SER A 65 0.23 20.77 1.74
N ARG A 66 1.36 20.40 1.17
CA ARG A 66 2.67 20.47 1.84
C ARG A 66 3.08 21.89 2.23
N SER A 67 2.87 22.83 1.33
CA SER A 67 3.14 24.24 1.63
C SER A 67 2.22 24.78 2.73
N VAL A 68 0.97 24.32 2.76
CA VAL A 68 -0.01 24.69 3.80
C VAL A 68 0.33 24.06 5.16
N LEU A 69 0.89 22.86 5.14
CA LEU A 69 1.33 22.15 6.35
C LEU A 69 2.76 22.56 6.79
N GLU A 70 3.37 23.53 6.09
CA GLU A 70 4.75 24.02 6.35
C GLU A 70 5.81 22.90 6.39
N ALA A 71 5.52 21.77 5.72
CA ALA A 71 6.40 20.61 5.71
C ALA A 71 7.49 20.72 4.64
N VAL A 72 8.73 20.46 5.04
CA VAL A 72 9.87 20.44 4.13
C VAL A 72 9.86 19.17 3.26
N PRO A 73 10.21 19.25 1.95
CA PRO A 73 10.39 18.04 1.17
C PRO A 73 11.41 17.09 1.80
N GLY A 74 11.06 15.80 1.90
CA GLY A 74 11.87 14.80 2.61
C GLY A 74 11.48 14.58 4.07
N GLU A 75 10.76 15.51 4.68
CA GLU A 75 10.24 15.37 6.03
C GLU A 75 9.00 14.46 6.05
N SER A 76 9.01 13.44 6.91
CA SER A 76 7.85 12.57 7.10
C SER A 76 6.78 13.30 7.92
N LEU A 77 5.51 13.17 7.50
CA LEU A 77 4.36 13.73 8.21
C LEU A 77 3.74 12.67 9.13
N GLY A 78 3.25 13.09 10.29
CA GLY A 78 2.57 12.20 11.23
C GLY A 78 1.16 11.77 10.74
N PRO A 79 0.55 10.73 11.38
CA PRO A 79 -0.77 10.21 10.99
C PRO A 79 -1.90 11.25 10.99
N GLY A 80 -1.88 12.20 11.94
CA GLY A 80 -2.89 13.26 12.05
C GLY A 80 -2.91 14.22 10.85
N PRO A 81 -1.79 14.89 10.52
CA PRO A 81 -1.66 15.70 9.31
C PRO A 81 -2.01 14.93 8.02
N MET A 82 -1.63 13.65 7.91
CA MET A 82 -1.99 12.80 6.78
C MET A 82 -3.50 12.61 6.66
N LEU A 83 -4.19 12.28 7.76
CA LEU A 83 -5.64 12.10 7.78
C LEU A 83 -6.37 13.41 7.45
N LEU A 84 -6.02 14.51 8.14
CA LEU A 84 -6.66 15.81 7.94
C LEU A 84 -6.39 16.36 6.54
N GLY A 85 -5.17 16.26 6.03
CA GLY A 85 -4.80 16.66 4.68
C GLY A 85 -5.53 15.85 3.61
N SER A 86 -5.64 14.52 3.79
CA SER A 86 -6.39 13.64 2.88
C SER A 86 -7.90 13.96 2.93
N LEU A 87 -8.49 14.12 4.12
CA LEU A 87 -9.88 14.51 4.26
C LEU A 87 -10.16 15.87 3.61
N ALA A 88 -9.31 16.86 3.83
CA ALA A 88 -9.52 18.19 3.27
C ALA A 88 -9.41 18.20 1.74
N THR A 89 -8.32 17.64 1.20
CA THR A 89 -8.03 17.69 -0.25
C THR A 89 -8.97 16.83 -1.09
N LEU A 90 -9.43 15.69 -0.57
CA LEU A 90 -10.32 14.78 -1.29
C LEU A 90 -11.81 15.16 -1.17
N SER A 91 -12.19 16.01 -0.22
CA SER A 91 -13.59 16.27 0.14
C SER A 91 -14.47 16.63 -1.05
N LEU A 92 -14.09 17.67 -1.80
CA LEU A 92 -14.91 18.19 -2.90
C LEU A 92 -15.09 17.16 -4.02
N PHE A 93 -13.99 16.61 -4.51
CA PHE A 93 -14.04 15.64 -5.62
C PHE A 93 -14.81 14.38 -5.23
N CYS A 94 -14.56 13.82 -4.04
CA CYS A 94 -15.18 12.57 -3.62
C CYS A 94 -16.66 12.71 -3.30
N VAL A 95 -17.09 13.84 -2.73
CA VAL A 95 -18.52 14.15 -2.54
C VAL A 95 -19.24 14.22 -3.90
N LEU A 96 -18.67 14.92 -4.86
CA LEU A 96 -19.24 15.04 -6.20
C LEU A 96 -19.27 13.66 -6.91
N SER A 97 -18.17 12.91 -6.89
CA SER A 97 -18.08 11.58 -7.46
C SER A 97 -19.09 10.61 -6.84
N GLY A 98 -19.18 10.56 -5.50
CA GLY A 98 -20.15 9.73 -4.80
C GLY A 98 -21.62 10.10 -5.09
N SER A 99 -21.85 11.34 -5.49
CA SER A 99 -23.19 11.83 -5.87
C SER A 99 -23.63 11.32 -7.25
N LEU A 100 -22.70 10.90 -8.11
CA LEU A 100 -23.02 10.40 -9.46
C LEU A 100 -23.83 9.10 -9.43
N PHE A 101 -23.54 8.19 -8.50
CA PHE A 101 -24.24 6.90 -8.42
C PHE A 101 -25.76 7.04 -8.19
N PRO A 102 -26.27 7.74 -7.16
CA PRO A 102 -27.70 7.91 -6.97
C PRO A 102 -28.34 8.77 -8.05
N ALA A 103 -27.62 9.76 -8.61
CA ALA A 103 -28.11 10.56 -9.74
C ALA A 103 -28.26 9.72 -11.00
N GLY A 104 -27.26 8.90 -11.33
CA GLY A 104 -27.27 7.95 -12.45
C GLY A 104 -28.36 6.89 -12.30
N SER A 105 -28.53 6.34 -11.09
CA SER A 105 -29.59 5.36 -10.82
C SER A 105 -30.99 5.91 -11.05
N ARG A 106 -31.25 7.16 -10.68
CA ARG A 106 -32.54 7.83 -10.95
C ARG A 106 -32.70 8.11 -12.46
N LEU A 107 -31.65 8.61 -13.09
CA LEU A 107 -31.69 8.89 -14.53
C LEU A 107 -31.96 7.62 -15.33
N TYR A 108 -31.34 6.49 -14.95
CA TYR A 108 -31.56 5.20 -15.59
C TYR A 108 -32.99 4.70 -15.36
N ALA A 109 -33.51 4.79 -14.13
CA ALA A 109 -34.88 4.40 -13.80
C ALA A 109 -35.92 5.20 -14.59
N ASP A 110 -35.70 6.50 -14.77
CA ASP A 110 -36.57 7.39 -15.52
C ASP A 110 -36.61 7.08 -17.02
N GLN A 111 -35.46 6.69 -17.60
CA GLN A 111 -35.35 6.40 -19.04
C GLN A 111 -35.82 5.00 -19.42
N VAL A 112 -35.59 3.98 -18.59
CA VAL A 112 -35.85 2.57 -18.87
C VAL A 112 -37.20 2.11 -18.29
N VAL A 113 -37.87 2.99 -17.50
CA VAL A 113 -39.17 2.68 -16.85
C VAL A 113 -39.07 1.40 -16.01
N THR A 114 -38.08 1.36 -15.13
CA THR A 114 -37.81 0.22 -14.23
C THR A 114 -37.88 0.63 -12.77
N SER A 115 -37.88 -0.33 -11.86
CA SER A 115 -37.80 -0.02 -10.43
C SER A 115 -36.45 0.62 -10.07
N THR A 116 -36.44 1.50 -9.07
CA THR A 116 -35.22 2.16 -8.60
C THR A 116 -34.16 1.16 -8.11
N GLY A 117 -34.57 0.00 -7.59
CA GLY A 117 -33.66 -1.06 -7.16
C GLY A 117 -32.98 -1.79 -8.33
N GLU A 118 -33.71 -2.04 -9.43
CA GLU A 118 -33.14 -2.64 -10.65
C GLU A 118 -32.23 -1.66 -11.36
N ALA A 119 -32.61 -0.39 -11.41
CA ALA A 119 -31.80 0.68 -11.94
C ALA A 119 -30.45 0.81 -11.20
N ALA A 120 -30.49 0.76 -9.87
CA ALA A 120 -29.27 0.80 -9.06
C ALA A 120 -28.34 -0.39 -9.32
N GLY A 121 -28.89 -1.60 -9.46
CA GLY A 121 -28.10 -2.77 -9.86
C GLY A 121 -27.46 -2.63 -11.25
N SER A 122 -28.19 -2.05 -12.20
CA SER A 122 -27.67 -1.81 -13.56
C SER A 122 -26.57 -0.73 -13.59
N VAL A 123 -26.72 0.33 -12.82
CA VAL A 123 -25.69 1.38 -12.69
C VAL A 123 -24.45 0.82 -11.98
N TYR A 124 -24.62 -0.01 -10.93
CA TYR A 124 -23.51 -0.66 -10.24
C TYR A 124 -22.71 -1.59 -11.17
N LEU A 125 -23.41 -2.33 -12.05
CA LEU A 125 -22.76 -3.11 -13.11
C LEU A 125 -21.91 -2.23 -14.04
N LEU A 126 -22.45 -1.09 -14.51
CA LEU A 126 -21.75 -0.18 -15.41
C LEU A 126 -20.57 0.50 -14.74
N GLU A 127 -20.72 0.89 -13.46
CA GLU A 127 -19.66 1.47 -12.64
C GLU A 127 -18.51 0.47 -12.45
N ALA A 128 -18.80 -0.78 -12.08
CA ALA A 128 -17.81 -1.82 -11.91
C ALA A 128 -17.07 -2.14 -13.24
N LEU A 129 -17.80 -2.18 -14.37
CA LEU A 129 -17.21 -2.38 -15.69
C LEU A 129 -16.30 -1.21 -16.08
N GLY A 130 -16.76 0.02 -15.85
CA GLY A 130 -15.97 1.24 -16.09
C GLY A 130 -14.72 1.28 -15.22
N SER A 131 -14.84 0.87 -13.95
CA SER A 131 -13.71 0.79 -13.00
C SER A 131 -12.69 -0.28 -13.43
N ALA A 132 -13.13 -1.45 -13.90
CA ALA A 132 -12.24 -2.48 -14.43
C ALA A 132 -11.46 -1.98 -15.65
N ALA A 133 -12.17 -1.41 -16.64
CA ALA A 133 -11.56 -0.89 -17.86
C ALA A 133 -10.63 0.31 -17.57
N GLY A 134 -11.11 1.26 -16.79
CA GLY A 134 -10.34 2.45 -16.38
C GLY A 134 -9.10 2.11 -15.54
N GLY A 135 -9.24 1.17 -14.60
CA GLY A 135 -8.13 0.69 -13.78
C GLY A 135 -7.05 0.00 -14.62
N MET A 136 -7.45 -0.82 -15.59
CA MET A 136 -6.54 -1.48 -16.53
C MET A 136 -5.82 -0.47 -17.43
N LEU A 137 -6.55 0.49 -18.01
CA LEU A 137 -5.97 1.55 -18.83
C LEU A 137 -5.02 2.43 -18.05
N ALA A 138 -5.43 2.87 -16.85
CA ALA A 138 -4.60 3.69 -15.98
C ALA A 138 -3.33 2.94 -15.53
N GLY A 139 -3.46 1.71 -15.05
CA GLY A 139 -2.36 0.93 -14.51
C GLY A 139 -1.35 0.46 -15.55
N LEU A 140 -1.80 0.07 -16.75
CA LEU A 140 -0.92 -0.47 -17.78
C LEU A 140 -0.34 0.58 -18.72
N VAL A 141 -1.07 1.68 -18.96
CA VAL A 141 -0.72 2.66 -20.00
C VAL A 141 -0.50 4.07 -19.42
N LEU A 142 -1.53 4.67 -18.81
CA LEU A 142 -1.51 6.10 -18.52
C LEU A 142 -0.45 6.49 -17.49
N VAL A 143 -0.30 5.71 -16.42
CA VAL A 143 0.66 6.01 -15.34
C VAL A 143 2.11 6.06 -15.82
N ARG A 144 2.43 5.37 -16.91
CA ARG A 144 3.80 5.35 -17.49
C ARG A 144 4.07 6.48 -18.45
N SER A 145 3.03 6.90 -19.18
CA SER A 145 3.21 7.72 -20.39
C SER A 145 2.71 9.14 -20.24
N VAL A 146 1.88 9.42 -19.23
CA VAL A 146 1.14 10.68 -19.11
C VAL A 146 1.27 11.26 -17.71
N ALA A 147 1.43 12.58 -17.59
CA ALA A 147 1.50 13.25 -16.30
C ALA A 147 0.13 13.22 -15.59
N PRO A 148 0.11 13.18 -14.24
CA PRO A 148 -1.15 13.10 -13.47
C PRO A 148 -2.13 14.24 -13.77
N LEU A 149 -1.64 15.45 -13.98
CA LEU A 149 -2.50 16.59 -14.32
C LEU A 149 -3.10 16.45 -15.72
N GLU A 150 -2.35 15.92 -16.69
CA GLU A 150 -2.85 15.65 -18.05
C GLU A 150 -3.94 14.57 -18.03
N ILE A 151 -3.76 13.50 -17.23
CA ILE A 151 -4.78 12.46 -17.03
C ILE A 151 -6.06 13.09 -16.45
N ALA A 152 -5.92 13.95 -15.43
CA ALA A 152 -7.06 14.62 -14.80
C ALA A 152 -7.84 15.51 -15.78
N LEU A 153 -7.11 16.22 -16.65
CA LEU A 153 -7.72 17.06 -17.69
C LEU A 153 -8.41 16.23 -18.77
N GLY A 154 -7.79 15.13 -19.19
CA GLY A 154 -8.41 14.19 -20.15
C GLY A 154 -9.70 13.60 -19.60
N LEU A 155 -9.71 13.17 -18.35
CA LEU A 155 -10.93 12.71 -17.67
C LEU A 155 -11.95 13.84 -17.48
N GLY A 156 -11.49 15.05 -17.15
CA GLY A 156 -12.34 16.23 -17.08
C GLY A 156 -13.05 16.51 -18.40
N LEU A 157 -12.32 16.41 -19.53
CA LEU A 157 -12.92 16.57 -20.86
C LEU A 157 -13.98 15.50 -21.15
N LEU A 158 -13.73 14.24 -20.78
CA LEU A 158 -14.72 13.17 -20.95
C LEU A 158 -16.00 13.44 -20.15
N ASN A 159 -15.87 13.89 -18.90
CA ASN A 159 -17.00 14.28 -18.05
C ASN A 159 -17.78 15.46 -18.64
N LEU A 160 -17.09 16.48 -19.19
CA LEU A 160 -17.76 17.60 -19.84
C LEU A 160 -18.48 17.19 -21.13
N LEU A 161 -17.90 16.29 -21.93
CA LEU A 161 -18.57 15.73 -23.10
C LEU A 161 -19.83 14.94 -22.72
N ALA A 162 -19.77 14.17 -21.62
CA ALA A 162 -20.93 13.48 -21.08
C ALA A 162 -22.02 14.48 -20.62
N ALA A 163 -21.63 15.52 -19.86
CA ALA A 163 -22.54 16.58 -19.44
C ALA A 163 -23.20 17.29 -20.65
N ALA A 164 -22.41 17.64 -21.67
CA ALA A 164 -22.92 18.26 -22.89
C ALA A 164 -23.93 17.38 -23.62
N GLY A 165 -23.64 16.08 -23.74
CA GLY A 165 -24.54 15.10 -24.35
C GLY A 165 -25.91 14.99 -23.64
N LEU A 166 -25.90 15.06 -22.29
CA LEU A 166 -27.14 15.07 -21.49
C LEU A 166 -27.96 16.35 -21.71
N VAL A 167 -27.30 17.49 -21.83
CA VAL A 167 -27.94 18.79 -22.02
C VAL A 167 -28.53 18.95 -23.43
N ILE A 168 -27.82 18.56 -24.47
CA ILE A 168 -28.27 18.68 -25.86
C ILE A 168 -29.55 17.88 -26.07
N ARG A 169 -29.67 16.70 -25.48
CA ARG A 169 -30.90 15.88 -25.53
C ARG A 169 -32.09 16.45 -24.78
N ALA A 170 -31.88 17.39 -23.85
CA ALA A 170 -32.90 17.86 -22.88
C ALA A 170 -33.64 19.14 -23.29
N ARG A 171 -33.46 19.74 -24.49
CA ARG A 171 -34.05 21.05 -24.92
C ARG A 171 -33.77 22.26 -23.97
N PHE A 172 -32.97 22.15 -22.96
CA PHE A 172 -32.52 23.27 -22.11
C PHE A 172 -31.34 24.06 -22.68
N ALA A 173 -31.33 24.19 -23.90
CA ALA A 173 -30.28 24.07 -24.85
C ALA A 173 -29.25 25.21 -24.84
N ARG A 174 -29.61 26.48 -24.88
CA ARG A 174 -28.61 27.49 -25.28
C ARG A 174 -27.60 27.86 -24.17
N ARG A 175 -28.07 28.12 -22.96
CA ARG A 175 -27.17 28.59 -21.87
C ARG A 175 -26.27 27.48 -21.33
N ALA A 176 -26.81 26.30 -21.15
CA ALA A 176 -26.05 25.17 -20.64
C ALA A 176 -25.12 24.55 -21.70
N ALA A 177 -25.52 24.55 -22.98
CA ALA A 177 -24.64 24.18 -24.10
C ALA A 177 -23.50 25.20 -24.26
N MET A 178 -23.75 26.49 -24.07
CA MET A 178 -22.71 27.51 -24.05
C MET A 178 -21.75 27.35 -22.87
N GLY A 179 -22.27 27.00 -21.68
CA GLY A 179 -21.42 26.70 -20.51
C GLY A 179 -20.55 25.47 -20.70
N ALA A 180 -21.13 24.38 -21.25
CA ALA A 180 -20.38 23.18 -21.58
C ALA A 180 -19.34 23.44 -22.69
N LEU A 181 -19.71 24.19 -23.72
CA LEU A 181 -18.78 24.58 -24.78
C LEU A 181 -17.64 25.45 -24.27
N ALA A 182 -17.95 26.44 -23.40
CA ALA A 182 -16.93 27.24 -22.72
C ALA A 182 -16.00 26.40 -21.85
N GLY A 183 -16.56 25.46 -21.09
CA GLY A 183 -15.77 24.50 -20.29
C GLY A 183 -14.88 23.61 -21.17
N ILE A 184 -15.40 23.11 -22.26
CA ILE A 184 -14.62 22.32 -23.26
C ILE A 184 -13.52 23.19 -23.84
N THR A 185 -13.83 24.44 -24.21
CA THR A 185 -12.82 25.36 -24.77
C THR A 185 -11.71 25.67 -23.77
N VAL A 186 -12.07 25.90 -22.50
CA VAL A 186 -11.09 26.10 -21.42
C VAL A 186 -10.24 24.85 -21.23
N LEU A 187 -10.85 23.65 -21.19
CA LEU A 187 -10.10 22.39 -21.06
C LEU A 187 -9.24 22.06 -22.29
N LEU A 188 -9.64 22.44 -23.48
CA LEU A 188 -8.83 22.29 -24.69
C LEU A 188 -7.71 23.33 -24.78
N ALA A 189 -7.89 24.51 -24.18
CA ALA A 189 -6.82 25.53 -24.06
C ALA A 189 -5.79 25.19 -22.98
N LEU A 190 -6.18 24.45 -21.93
CA LEU A 190 -5.31 24.04 -20.83
C LEU A 190 -4.08 23.22 -21.27
N PRO A 191 -4.12 22.29 -22.26
CA PRO A 191 -2.91 21.55 -22.69
C PRO A 191 -1.75 22.44 -23.10
N PHE A 192 -2.00 23.63 -23.61
CA PHE A 192 -0.95 24.61 -23.94
C PHE A 192 -0.31 25.24 -22.70
N GLY A 193 -1.02 25.30 -21.59
CA GLY A 193 -0.53 25.79 -20.30
C GLY A 193 -0.09 24.70 -19.31
N VAL A 194 -0.48 23.43 -19.56
CA VAL A 194 -0.25 22.31 -18.63
C VAL A 194 1.22 22.06 -18.31
N PRO A 195 2.16 22.07 -19.29
CA PRO A 195 3.57 21.87 -18.96
C PRO A 195 4.11 22.96 -18.02
N ARG A 196 3.65 24.21 -18.19
CA ARG A 196 4.01 25.31 -17.28
C ARG A 196 3.38 25.14 -15.91
N LEU A 197 2.11 24.76 -15.84
CA LEU A 197 1.39 24.54 -14.59
C LEU A 197 1.99 23.35 -13.83
N GLU A 198 2.33 22.29 -14.54
CA GLU A 198 3.04 21.11 -13.99
C GLU A 198 4.38 21.55 -13.41
N ALA A 199 5.21 22.25 -14.18
CA ALA A 199 6.52 22.74 -13.74
C ALA A 199 6.39 23.64 -12.51
N VAL A 200 5.52 24.66 -12.55
CA VAL A 200 5.31 25.58 -11.42
C VAL A 200 4.79 24.85 -10.18
N SER A 201 3.89 23.87 -10.34
CA SER A 201 3.38 23.10 -9.21
C SER A 201 4.45 22.21 -8.58
N LEU A 202 5.35 21.63 -9.38
CA LEU A 202 6.48 20.84 -8.92
C LEU A 202 7.57 21.69 -8.28
N GLU A 203 7.92 22.83 -8.88
CA GLU A 203 8.85 23.79 -8.28
C GLU A 203 8.35 24.29 -6.92
N ARG A 204 7.04 24.52 -6.79
CA ARG A 204 6.43 24.92 -5.53
C ARG A 204 6.44 23.79 -4.48
N PHE A 205 6.26 22.55 -4.93
CA PHE A 205 6.36 21.37 -4.07
C PHE A 205 7.79 21.18 -3.54
N TRP A 206 8.81 21.38 -4.40
CA TRP A 206 10.24 21.28 -4.07
C TRP A 206 10.87 22.60 -3.63
N ARG A 207 10.06 23.53 -3.12
CA ARG A 207 10.53 24.85 -2.70
C ARG A 207 11.68 24.73 -1.69
N GLY A 208 12.79 25.45 -1.94
CA GLY A 208 14.02 25.39 -1.15
C GLY A 208 15.07 24.40 -1.68
N PHE A 209 14.72 23.59 -2.68
CA PHE A 209 15.60 22.66 -3.36
C PHE A 209 15.62 22.90 -4.87
N ARG A 210 16.74 22.63 -5.51
CA ARG A 210 16.83 22.67 -6.97
C ARG A 210 16.44 21.32 -7.56
N LEU A 211 15.21 21.20 -8.05
CA LEU A 211 14.76 20.01 -8.77
C LEU A 211 15.53 19.87 -10.09
N VAL A 212 16.22 18.76 -10.28
CA VAL A 212 17.01 18.45 -11.50
C VAL A 212 16.23 17.54 -12.42
N ALA A 213 15.56 16.53 -11.87
CA ALA A 213 14.75 15.59 -12.62
C ALA A 213 13.55 15.17 -11.77
N ASN A 214 12.41 14.96 -12.44
CA ASN A 214 11.23 14.34 -11.85
C ASN A 214 10.70 13.31 -12.85
N ARG A 215 10.72 12.03 -12.46
CA ARG A 215 10.38 10.94 -13.36
C ARG A 215 9.41 9.97 -12.66
N ASN A 216 8.35 9.66 -13.34
CA ASN A 216 7.44 8.60 -12.88
C ASN A 216 7.90 7.26 -13.42
N SER A 217 8.18 6.33 -12.52
CA SER A 217 8.39 4.92 -12.85
C SER A 217 7.13 4.09 -12.56
N VAL A 218 7.18 2.81 -12.84
CA VAL A 218 6.12 1.87 -12.44
C VAL A 218 6.12 1.60 -10.93
N TYR A 219 7.20 1.91 -10.24
CA TYR A 219 7.37 1.66 -8.82
C TYR A 219 7.04 2.88 -7.97
N GLY A 220 7.30 4.08 -8.48
CA GLY A 220 7.06 5.31 -7.75
C GLY A 220 7.37 6.57 -8.56
N ASN A 221 7.30 7.70 -7.90
CA ASN A 221 7.81 8.97 -8.40
C ASN A 221 9.25 9.14 -7.94
N LEU A 222 10.18 9.31 -8.86
CA LEU A 222 11.59 9.58 -8.60
C LEU A 222 11.88 11.06 -8.86
N ALA A 223 12.38 11.74 -7.84
CA ALA A 223 12.81 13.14 -7.95
C ALA A 223 14.29 13.25 -7.56
N VAL A 224 15.08 13.90 -8.43
CA VAL A 224 16.48 14.24 -8.15
C VAL A 224 16.56 15.71 -7.81
N VAL A 225 17.02 16.00 -6.63
CA VAL A 225 17.27 17.37 -6.17
C VAL A 225 18.77 17.56 -5.95
N ARG A 226 19.24 18.75 -6.28
CA ARG A 226 20.64 19.15 -6.08
C ARG A 226 20.72 20.21 -5.00
N THR A 227 21.55 19.94 -4.00
CA THR A 227 22.02 20.90 -3.00
C THR A 227 23.52 21.17 -3.24
N GLU A 228 24.13 22.09 -2.50
CA GLU A 228 25.55 22.41 -2.63
C GLU A 228 26.42 21.14 -2.49
N GLY A 229 26.96 20.67 -3.63
CA GLY A 229 27.90 19.55 -3.70
C GLY A 229 27.28 18.14 -3.72
N ALA A 230 25.97 17.97 -3.54
CA ALA A 230 25.34 16.65 -3.53
C ALA A 230 24.05 16.60 -4.37
N SER A 231 23.76 15.42 -4.92
CA SER A 231 22.48 15.09 -5.54
C SER A 231 21.75 14.07 -4.67
N SER A 232 20.52 14.36 -4.30
CA SER A 232 19.68 13.49 -3.50
C SER A 232 18.59 12.88 -4.35
N LEU A 233 18.42 11.56 -4.27
CA LEU A 233 17.29 10.84 -4.87
C LEU A 233 16.18 10.69 -3.86
N TYR A 234 14.98 11.10 -4.27
CA TYR A 234 13.74 10.90 -3.51
C TYR A 234 12.84 9.95 -4.26
N GLU A 235 12.33 8.95 -3.58
CA GLU A 235 11.28 8.05 -4.07
C GLU A 235 9.99 8.34 -3.31
N ASN A 236 8.92 8.66 -4.04
CA ASN A 236 7.63 9.05 -3.44
C ASN A 236 7.76 10.14 -2.36
N GLY A 237 8.71 11.06 -2.54
CA GLY A 237 8.98 12.17 -1.63
C GLY A 237 9.87 11.84 -0.43
N LEU A 238 10.24 10.58 -0.18
CA LEU A 238 11.23 10.17 0.83
C LEU A 238 12.63 10.16 0.23
N ASN A 239 13.62 10.67 0.98
CA ASN A 239 15.02 10.55 0.59
C ASN A 239 15.43 9.07 0.59
N LEU A 240 15.87 8.57 -0.56
CA LEU A 240 16.37 7.21 -0.71
C LEU A 240 17.87 7.14 -0.45
N PHE A 241 18.62 8.06 -1.04
CA PHE A 241 20.06 8.22 -0.84
C PHE A 241 20.59 9.57 -1.38
N ASN A 242 21.79 9.90 -0.96
CA ASN A 242 22.55 11.07 -1.45
C ASN A 242 23.81 10.61 -2.19
N VAL A 243 24.27 11.41 -3.16
CA VAL A 243 25.52 11.15 -3.91
C VAL A 243 26.27 12.47 -4.09
N PRO A 244 27.53 12.57 -3.61
CA PRO A 244 28.27 11.57 -2.86
C PRO A 244 27.81 11.45 -1.39
N ASP A 245 27.79 10.22 -0.87
CA ASP A 245 27.67 9.92 0.55
C ASP A 245 28.62 8.76 0.86
N PRO A 246 29.91 9.05 1.07
CA PRO A 246 30.90 7.99 1.29
C PRO A 246 30.68 7.26 2.61
N ALA A 247 30.12 7.89 3.63
CA ALA A 247 29.85 7.24 4.91
C ALA A 247 28.82 6.11 4.77
N ALA A 248 27.66 6.43 4.17
CA ALA A 248 26.61 5.44 3.94
C ALA A 248 27.05 4.35 2.95
N ALA A 249 27.81 4.72 1.91
CA ALA A 249 28.30 3.77 0.90
C ALA A 249 29.33 2.80 1.47
N GLU A 250 30.28 3.28 2.28
CA GLU A 250 31.29 2.45 2.94
C GLU A 250 30.68 1.52 4.00
N GLU A 251 29.79 2.05 4.84
CA GLU A 251 29.14 1.28 5.91
C GLU A 251 28.30 0.14 5.33
N ALA A 252 27.63 0.37 4.20
CA ALA A 252 26.74 -0.60 3.58
C ALA A 252 27.45 -1.89 3.17
N VAL A 253 28.74 -1.84 2.82
CA VAL A 253 29.43 -3.00 2.23
C VAL A 253 30.69 -3.44 2.99
N HIS A 254 31.49 -2.51 3.51
CA HIS A 254 32.81 -2.91 4.05
C HIS A 254 32.70 -3.79 5.29
N TYR A 255 31.83 -3.48 6.26
CA TYR A 255 31.67 -4.35 7.44
C TYR A 255 31.25 -5.77 7.02
N ALA A 256 30.28 -5.91 6.15
CA ALA A 256 29.82 -7.21 5.68
C ALA A 256 30.92 -8.01 4.96
N LEU A 257 31.69 -7.34 4.11
CA LEU A 257 32.79 -7.97 3.39
C LEU A 257 33.99 -8.27 4.32
N LEU A 258 34.23 -7.45 5.35
CA LEU A 258 35.28 -7.68 6.34
C LEU A 258 34.92 -8.80 7.32
N GLU A 259 33.65 -9.04 7.61
CA GLU A 259 33.20 -10.17 8.42
C GLU A 259 33.54 -11.52 7.76
N HIS A 260 33.53 -11.60 6.43
CA HIS A 260 33.92 -12.82 5.73
C HIS A 260 35.46 -12.86 5.49
N PRO A 261 36.13 -13.96 5.79
CA PRO A 261 37.60 -14.04 5.69
C PRO A 261 38.14 -13.81 4.27
N SER A 262 37.49 -14.32 3.24
CA SER A 262 37.91 -14.15 1.84
C SER A 262 36.70 -14.24 0.90
N PRO A 263 35.89 -13.19 0.75
CA PRO A 263 34.73 -13.21 -0.13
C PRO A 263 35.14 -13.15 -1.59
N ARG A 264 34.59 -14.04 -2.42
CA ARG A 264 34.80 -14.08 -3.88
C ARG A 264 33.53 -13.68 -4.63
N SER A 265 32.36 -13.93 -4.03
CA SER A 265 31.07 -13.69 -4.65
C SER A 265 30.16 -12.88 -3.73
N LEU A 266 29.63 -11.77 -4.25
CA LEU A 266 28.73 -10.86 -3.55
C LEU A 266 27.38 -10.80 -4.27
N LEU A 267 26.29 -10.91 -3.52
CA LEU A 267 24.96 -10.46 -3.96
C LEU A 267 24.61 -9.17 -3.20
N LEU A 268 24.45 -8.07 -3.94
CA LEU A 268 24.01 -6.79 -3.40
C LEU A 268 22.55 -6.54 -3.83
N ILE A 269 21.63 -6.49 -2.87
CA ILE A 269 20.20 -6.24 -3.10
C ILE A 269 19.90 -4.79 -2.75
N GLY A 270 19.66 -3.97 -3.77
CA GLY A 270 19.38 -2.53 -3.66
C GLY A 270 20.61 -1.67 -3.33
N GLY A 271 20.42 -0.37 -3.43
CA GLY A 271 21.36 0.65 -2.96
C GLY A 271 22.70 0.75 -3.67
N GLY A 272 22.97 -0.02 -4.71
CA GLY A 272 24.29 0.01 -5.40
C GLY A 272 24.60 1.35 -6.07
N ALA A 273 23.59 2.06 -6.51
CA ALA A 273 23.72 3.35 -7.18
C ALA A 273 24.09 4.52 -6.25
N ASN A 274 24.04 4.34 -4.93
CA ASN A 274 24.48 5.35 -3.95
C ASN A 274 25.99 5.44 -3.75
N GLY A 275 26.77 4.62 -4.48
CA GLY A 275 28.22 4.49 -4.34
C GLY A 275 28.67 3.20 -3.65
N SER A 276 27.76 2.43 -3.02
CA SER A 276 28.10 1.16 -2.32
C SER A 276 28.73 0.14 -3.26
N LEU A 277 28.31 0.07 -4.53
CA LEU A 277 28.90 -0.81 -5.52
C LEU A 277 30.37 -0.45 -5.81
N ALA A 278 30.68 0.84 -5.90
CA ALA A 278 32.05 1.32 -6.11
C ALA A 278 32.94 0.98 -4.89
N GLN A 279 32.40 1.03 -3.68
CA GLN A 279 33.10 0.62 -2.47
C GLN A 279 33.33 -0.91 -2.44
N ALA A 280 32.35 -1.70 -2.85
CA ALA A 280 32.52 -3.16 -2.95
C ALA A 280 33.62 -3.55 -3.94
N LEU A 281 33.74 -2.83 -5.05
CA LEU A 281 34.76 -3.06 -6.09
C LEU A 281 36.21 -2.84 -5.60
N GLN A 282 36.44 -2.14 -4.49
CA GLN A 282 37.76 -2.01 -3.87
C GLN A 282 38.28 -3.33 -3.30
N HIS A 283 37.40 -4.31 -3.00
CA HIS A 283 37.81 -5.62 -2.52
C HIS A 283 38.32 -6.46 -3.70
N ALA A 284 39.64 -6.56 -3.82
CA ALA A 284 40.28 -7.30 -4.91
C ALA A 284 39.96 -8.81 -4.90
N SER A 285 39.52 -9.36 -3.75
CA SER A 285 39.12 -10.77 -3.65
C SER A 285 37.81 -11.08 -4.35
N LEU A 286 36.95 -10.06 -4.63
CA LEU A 286 35.68 -10.24 -5.30
C LEU A 286 35.89 -10.52 -6.79
N GLU A 287 35.51 -11.70 -7.21
CA GLU A 287 35.55 -12.17 -8.60
C GLU A 287 34.20 -11.91 -9.31
N ARG A 288 33.10 -11.90 -8.53
CA ARG A 288 31.73 -11.69 -9.05
C ARG A 288 30.87 -10.89 -8.07
N ILE A 289 30.19 -9.89 -8.60
CA ILE A 289 29.18 -9.06 -7.91
C ILE A 289 27.90 -9.11 -8.73
N ASP A 290 26.87 -9.73 -8.18
CA ASP A 290 25.51 -9.67 -8.72
C ASP A 290 24.79 -8.52 -8.00
N TYR A 291 24.52 -7.42 -8.71
CA TYR A 291 23.78 -6.28 -8.20
C TYR A 291 22.32 -6.34 -8.70
N VAL A 292 21.38 -6.36 -7.79
CA VAL A 292 19.95 -6.43 -8.10
C VAL A 292 19.30 -5.11 -7.76
N GLU A 293 18.72 -4.46 -8.78
CA GLU A 293 17.96 -3.22 -8.65
C GLU A 293 16.53 -3.42 -9.17
N LEU A 294 15.56 -2.94 -8.41
CA LEU A 294 14.15 -3.10 -8.77
C LEU A 294 13.72 -2.13 -9.86
N ASP A 295 14.10 -0.84 -9.72
CA ASP A 295 13.67 0.22 -10.63
C ASP A 295 14.80 0.62 -11.61
N PRO A 296 14.67 0.27 -12.90
CA PRO A 296 15.68 0.66 -13.91
C PRO A 296 15.85 2.18 -14.02
N ALA A 297 14.83 2.97 -13.67
CA ALA A 297 14.93 4.42 -13.73
C ALA A 297 15.96 4.98 -12.73
N ILE A 298 16.28 4.27 -11.66
CA ILE A 298 17.36 4.63 -10.73
C ILE A 298 18.71 4.56 -11.44
N LEU A 299 18.93 3.49 -12.22
CA LEU A 299 20.20 3.30 -12.97
C LEU A 299 20.36 4.32 -14.11
N ASP A 300 19.25 4.77 -14.71
CA ASP A 300 19.26 5.84 -15.70
C ASP A 300 19.62 7.19 -15.07
N LEU A 301 19.14 7.45 -13.85
CA LEU A 301 19.39 8.71 -13.13
C LEU A 301 20.77 8.75 -12.44
N PHE A 302 21.24 7.60 -11.96
CA PHE A 302 22.54 7.40 -11.31
C PHE A 302 23.26 6.21 -11.93
N PRO A 303 23.95 6.42 -13.08
CA PRO A 303 24.68 5.36 -13.75
C PRO A 303 25.79 4.80 -12.88
N ILE A 304 25.90 3.50 -12.85
CA ILE A 304 26.94 2.76 -12.13
C ILE A 304 28.20 2.58 -12.99
N GLN A 305 29.34 2.40 -12.33
CA GLN A 305 30.60 2.11 -13.01
C GLN A 305 30.53 0.76 -13.74
N ASN A 306 30.99 0.73 -14.98
CA ASN A 306 31.10 -0.51 -15.73
C ASN A 306 32.38 -1.26 -15.29
N ASP A 307 32.20 -2.46 -14.72
CA ASP A 307 33.28 -3.34 -14.31
C ASP A 307 32.92 -4.79 -14.70
N PRO A 308 33.84 -5.59 -15.28
CA PRO A 308 33.52 -6.92 -15.75
C PRO A 308 33.12 -7.92 -14.65
N ARG A 309 33.41 -7.61 -13.39
CA ARG A 309 32.98 -8.41 -12.23
C ARG A 309 31.50 -8.17 -11.87
N VAL A 310 30.91 -7.06 -12.34
CA VAL A 310 29.54 -6.65 -11.99
C VAL A 310 28.54 -7.16 -13.00
N ARG A 311 27.51 -7.83 -12.51
CA ARG A 311 26.32 -8.21 -13.28
C ARG A 311 25.10 -7.52 -12.69
N VAL A 312 24.48 -6.66 -13.48
CA VAL A 312 23.26 -5.94 -13.06
C VAL A 312 22.04 -6.76 -13.45
N HIS A 313 21.14 -6.95 -12.50
CA HIS A 313 19.87 -7.63 -12.67
C HIS A 313 18.72 -6.67 -12.34
N VAL A 314 17.97 -6.26 -13.35
CA VAL A 314 16.79 -5.40 -13.16
C VAL A 314 15.60 -6.31 -12.86
N THR A 315 15.40 -6.60 -11.60
CA THR A 315 14.34 -7.50 -11.11
C THR A 315 14.14 -7.34 -9.61
N ASP A 316 13.09 -7.97 -9.09
CA ASP A 316 12.89 -8.06 -7.65
C ASP A 316 13.97 -8.92 -6.97
N GLY A 317 14.59 -8.40 -5.89
CA GLY A 317 15.72 -9.06 -5.22
C GLY A 317 15.37 -10.43 -4.63
N ARG A 318 14.16 -10.61 -4.08
CA ARG A 318 13.74 -11.91 -3.55
C ARG A 318 13.40 -12.90 -4.65
N LEU A 319 12.81 -12.43 -5.76
CA LEU A 319 12.57 -13.25 -6.94
C LEU A 319 13.90 -13.72 -7.55
N PHE A 320 14.88 -12.81 -7.70
CA PHE A 320 16.22 -13.17 -8.13
C PHE A 320 16.83 -14.27 -7.26
N LEU A 321 16.78 -14.09 -5.93
CA LEU A 321 17.30 -15.04 -4.97
C LEU A 321 16.63 -16.43 -5.10
N LYS A 322 15.34 -16.49 -5.38
CA LYS A 322 14.60 -17.75 -5.60
C LYS A 322 15.01 -18.44 -6.91
N THR A 323 15.22 -17.68 -7.96
CA THR A 323 15.41 -18.20 -9.34
C THR A 323 16.86 -18.43 -9.71
N THR A 324 17.82 -17.72 -9.10
CA THR A 324 19.24 -17.89 -9.41
C THR A 324 19.75 -19.28 -9.05
N ALA A 325 20.58 -19.87 -9.90
CA ALA A 325 21.32 -21.08 -9.58
C ALA A 325 22.63 -20.82 -8.77
N SER A 326 23.04 -19.55 -8.70
CA SER A 326 24.28 -19.12 -8.05
C SER A 326 24.22 -19.20 -6.54
N THR A 327 25.37 -19.42 -5.92
CA THR A 327 25.58 -19.26 -4.47
C THR A 327 26.56 -18.10 -4.22
N PHE A 328 26.52 -17.53 -3.02
CA PHE A 328 27.24 -16.32 -2.66
C PHE A 328 27.97 -16.49 -1.33
N ASP A 329 29.14 -15.87 -1.23
CA ASP A 329 29.89 -15.80 0.03
C ASP A 329 29.30 -14.73 0.93
N VAL A 330 28.84 -13.62 0.33
CA VAL A 330 28.17 -12.54 1.07
C VAL A 330 26.89 -12.13 0.34
N ILE A 331 25.80 -12.04 1.09
CA ILE A 331 24.54 -11.44 0.63
C ILE A 331 24.32 -10.20 1.47
N ILE A 332 24.22 -9.04 0.82
CA ILE A 332 23.94 -7.76 1.48
C ILE A 332 22.52 -7.29 1.09
N VAL A 333 21.66 -7.08 2.09
CA VAL A 333 20.36 -6.43 1.93
C VAL A 333 20.57 -4.94 2.26
N ASN A 334 20.75 -4.14 1.21
CA ASN A 334 20.96 -2.69 1.33
C ASN A 334 19.69 -1.94 0.95
N LEU A 335 18.62 -2.25 1.66
CA LEU A 335 17.29 -1.67 1.50
C LEU A 335 16.94 -0.82 2.73
N PRO A 336 15.98 0.11 2.61
CA PRO A 336 15.42 0.83 3.76
C PRO A 336 14.80 -0.12 4.79
N ASP A 337 14.56 0.39 5.99
CA ASP A 337 13.84 -0.30 7.06
C ASP A 337 12.49 -0.85 6.58
N PRO A 338 11.90 -1.84 7.25
CA PRO A 338 10.63 -2.47 6.85
C PRO A 338 9.41 -1.55 7.05
N GLN A 339 9.46 -0.34 6.49
CA GLN A 339 8.44 0.70 6.57
C GLN A 339 7.16 0.37 5.79
N THR A 340 7.22 -0.63 4.92
CA THR A 340 6.10 -1.14 4.13
C THR A 340 6.08 -2.67 4.17
N ALA A 341 4.92 -3.27 3.91
CA ALA A 341 4.80 -4.72 3.79
C ALA A 341 5.71 -5.28 2.68
N GLN A 342 5.93 -4.48 1.63
CA GLN A 342 6.85 -4.80 0.54
C GLN A 342 8.31 -4.91 1.01
N LEU A 343 8.78 -3.97 1.82
CA LEU A 343 10.13 -4.00 2.38
C LEU A 343 10.24 -5.06 3.48
N ASN A 344 9.20 -5.21 4.31
CA ASN A 344 9.17 -6.18 5.40
C ASN A 344 9.49 -7.61 4.96
N ARG A 345 9.13 -8.00 3.73
CA ARG A 345 9.39 -9.35 3.21
C ARG A 345 10.89 -9.70 3.06
N PHE A 346 11.80 -8.73 3.12
CA PHE A 346 13.25 -8.94 3.16
C PHE A 346 13.79 -9.13 4.59
N TYR A 347 12.94 -9.04 5.61
CA TYR A 347 13.27 -9.14 7.02
C TYR A 347 12.53 -10.29 7.72
N THR A 348 11.98 -11.24 6.95
CA THR A 348 11.19 -12.37 7.44
C THR A 348 11.99 -13.65 7.56
N VAL A 349 11.52 -14.57 8.40
CA VAL A 349 12.17 -15.89 8.56
C VAL A 349 12.17 -16.68 7.25
N GLU A 350 11.15 -16.51 6.42
CA GLU A 350 11.03 -17.13 5.10
C GLU A 350 12.14 -16.63 4.17
N PHE A 351 12.35 -15.31 4.08
CA PHE A 351 13.44 -14.73 3.30
C PHE A 351 14.81 -15.14 3.80
N PHE A 352 15.03 -15.12 5.12
CA PHE A 352 16.32 -15.55 5.67
C PHE A 352 16.63 -17.01 5.37
N ARG A 353 15.62 -17.90 5.34
CA ARG A 353 15.80 -19.29 4.89
C ARG A 353 16.13 -19.39 3.40
N GLU A 354 15.49 -18.56 2.56
CA GLU A 354 15.79 -18.46 1.12
C GLU A 354 17.23 -17.98 0.92
N ALA A 355 17.67 -16.95 1.64
CA ALA A 355 19.05 -16.46 1.61
C ALA A 355 20.06 -17.51 2.09
N ALA A 356 19.80 -18.18 3.21
CA ALA A 356 20.66 -19.22 3.74
C ALA A 356 20.88 -20.39 2.76
N ARG A 357 19.89 -20.71 1.92
CA ARG A 357 20.04 -21.73 0.86
C ARG A 357 21.00 -21.30 -0.25
N LYS A 358 21.11 -19.99 -0.48
CA LYS A 358 21.97 -19.39 -1.53
C LYS A 358 23.33 -18.95 -1.02
N LEU A 359 23.59 -19.04 0.27
CA LEU A 359 24.90 -18.84 0.85
C LEU A 359 25.77 -20.09 0.69
N THR A 360 27.08 -19.88 0.46
CA THR A 360 28.10 -20.92 0.52
C THR A 360 28.21 -21.49 1.93
N GLY A 361 29.09 -22.50 2.14
CA GLY A 361 29.26 -23.13 3.46
C GLY A 361 29.71 -22.17 4.57
N SER A 362 30.52 -21.16 4.22
CA SER A 362 30.97 -20.07 5.10
C SER A 362 30.29 -18.75 4.78
N GLY A 363 29.15 -18.77 4.10
CA GLY A 363 28.50 -17.56 3.63
C GLY A 363 27.82 -16.78 4.75
N ILE A 364 27.73 -15.45 4.55
CA ILE A 364 27.19 -14.46 5.48
C ILE A 364 26.05 -13.69 4.85
N LEU A 365 24.94 -13.53 5.57
CA LEU A 365 23.90 -12.53 5.30
C LEU A 365 24.19 -11.28 6.12
N ALA A 366 24.16 -10.11 5.49
CA ALA A 366 24.28 -8.83 6.14
C ALA A 366 23.06 -7.95 5.86
N LEU A 367 22.60 -7.23 6.86
CA LEU A 367 21.58 -6.21 6.75
C LEU A 367 21.83 -5.09 7.77
N ARG A 368 21.34 -3.90 7.46
CA ARG A 368 21.41 -2.75 8.37
C ARG A 368 20.01 -2.24 8.69
N LEU A 369 19.83 -1.73 9.89
CA LEU A 369 18.59 -1.12 10.34
C LEU A 369 18.91 0.19 11.05
N THR A 370 18.10 1.21 10.80
CA THR A 370 18.21 2.49 11.49
C THR A 370 18.07 2.30 12.99
N ALA A 371 18.97 2.89 13.73
CA ALA A 371 19.02 2.83 15.18
C ALA A 371 19.31 4.21 15.77
N ALA A 372 19.88 4.24 16.97
CA ALA A 372 20.39 5.44 17.61
C ALA A 372 21.70 5.07 18.32
N GLU A 373 22.69 5.93 18.20
CA GLU A 373 24.03 5.65 18.72
C GLU A 373 24.07 5.61 20.25
N ASP A 374 23.36 6.56 20.89
CA ASP A 374 23.46 6.79 22.34
C ASP A 374 22.26 6.26 23.14
N TYR A 375 21.10 6.11 22.52
CA TYR A 375 19.89 5.69 23.22
C TYR A 375 18.95 4.86 22.36
N ILE A 376 18.71 3.64 22.78
CA ILE A 376 17.73 2.75 22.16
C ILE A 376 16.42 2.81 22.96
N SER A 377 15.39 3.42 22.37
CA SER A 377 14.05 3.49 22.99
C SER A 377 13.43 2.10 23.15
N PRO A 378 12.46 1.92 24.05
CA PRO A 378 11.75 0.63 24.20
C PRO A 378 11.13 0.11 22.89
N GLU A 379 10.62 1.01 22.05
CA GLU A 379 10.02 0.69 20.74
C GLU A 379 11.10 0.21 19.77
N LEU A 380 12.21 0.93 19.69
CA LEU A 380 13.35 0.55 18.85
C LEU A 380 13.95 -0.79 19.32
N ALA A 381 14.08 -0.98 20.63
CA ALA A 381 14.54 -2.25 21.19
C ALA A 381 13.60 -3.40 20.86
N ALA A 382 12.28 -3.20 20.89
CA ALA A 382 11.29 -4.23 20.51
C ALA A 382 11.42 -4.61 19.03
N PHE A 383 11.61 -3.61 18.17
CA PHE A 383 11.85 -3.80 16.73
C PHE A 383 13.12 -4.61 16.47
N LEU A 384 14.26 -4.16 17.00
CA LEU A 384 15.56 -4.83 16.83
C LEU A 384 15.57 -6.26 17.40
N ARG A 385 14.91 -6.49 18.56
CA ARG A 385 14.73 -7.84 19.14
C ARG A 385 13.98 -8.78 18.21
N SER A 386 12.92 -8.28 17.55
CA SER A 386 12.14 -9.10 16.62
C SER A 386 13.00 -9.53 15.44
N ILE A 387 13.77 -8.63 14.85
CA ILE A 387 14.68 -8.94 13.74
C ILE A 387 15.80 -9.88 14.21
N TYR A 388 16.41 -9.62 15.35
CA TYR A 388 17.46 -10.49 15.90
C TYR A 388 16.95 -11.91 16.16
N LYS A 389 15.76 -12.05 16.78
CA LYS A 389 15.11 -13.35 16.98
C LYS A 389 14.82 -14.05 15.65
N THR A 390 14.40 -13.29 14.64
CA THR A 390 14.09 -13.82 13.31
C THR A 390 15.33 -14.34 12.60
N LEU A 391 16.47 -13.62 12.71
CA LEU A 391 17.77 -14.09 12.20
C LEU A 391 18.22 -15.36 12.91
N ARG A 392 18.19 -15.38 14.25
CA ARG A 392 18.57 -16.54 15.06
C ARG A 392 17.73 -17.79 14.85
N ALA A 393 16.50 -17.62 14.32
CA ALA A 393 15.66 -18.75 13.91
C ALA A 393 16.18 -19.49 12.66
N VAL A 394 17.18 -18.90 11.96
CA VAL A 394 17.71 -19.44 10.70
C VAL A 394 19.24 -19.63 10.77
N PHE A 395 19.95 -18.65 11.33
CA PHE A 395 21.41 -18.66 11.38
C PHE A 395 21.91 -19.09 12.75
N PRO A 396 22.82 -20.08 12.81
CA PRO A 396 23.39 -20.56 14.08
C PRO A 396 24.30 -19.54 14.75
N GLU A 397 24.90 -18.62 13.99
CA GLU A 397 25.71 -17.52 14.49
C GLU A 397 25.14 -16.19 14.00
N VAL A 398 24.85 -15.27 14.91
CA VAL A 398 24.33 -13.93 14.60
C VAL A 398 25.06 -12.93 15.49
N THR A 399 25.64 -11.90 14.85
CA THR A 399 26.29 -10.77 15.52
C THR A 399 25.61 -9.47 15.10
N ALA A 400 25.59 -8.51 16.00
CA ALA A 400 25.12 -7.15 15.76
C ALA A 400 26.17 -6.12 16.18
N ILE A 401 26.47 -5.13 15.33
CA ILE A 401 27.40 -4.04 15.63
C ILE A 401 26.59 -2.75 15.84
N PRO A 402 26.77 -2.03 16.98
CA PRO A 402 26.04 -0.81 17.30
C PRO A 402 26.47 0.39 16.44
N GLY A 403 25.63 1.43 16.35
CA GLY A 403 25.87 2.70 15.68
C GLY A 403 24.57 3.41 15.37
N GLU A 404 24.62 4.48 14.55
CA GLU A 404 23.43 5.12 13.99
C GLU A 404 22.55 4.12 13.20
N ASN A 405 23.23 3.13 12.59
CA ASN A 405 22.62 1.93 12.08
C ASN A 405 23.18 0.74 12.86
N VAL A 406 22.31 -0.17 13.29
CA VAL A 406 22.72 -1.48 13.76
C VAL A 406 22.94 -2.38 12.55
N LEU A 407 24.16 -2.93 12.48
CA LEU A 407 24.54 -3.89 11.44
C LEU A 407 24.34 -5.30 11.97
N PHE A 408 23.53 -6.10 11.30
CA PHE A 408 23.29 -7.50 11.64
C PHE A 408 23.99 -8.42 10.64
N PHE A 409 24.67 -9.43 11.16
CA PHE A 409 25.34 -10.46 10.38
C PHE A 409 24.85 -11.83 10.83
N GLY A 410 24.40 -12.65 9.88
CA GLY A 410 24.02 -14.03 10.13
C GLY A 410 24.92 -14.97 9.34
N ALA A 411 25.67 -15.83 10.02
CA ALA A 411 26.52 -16.83 9.36
C ALA A 411 25.89 -18.21 9.33
N LYS A 412 26.13 -18.93 8.24
CA LYS A 412 25.58 -20.27 8.01
C LYS A 412 26.23 -21.35 8.89
N ARG A 413 27.43 -21.08 9.43
CA ARG A 413 28.15 -21.94 10.38
C ARG A 413 28.77 -21.11 11.48
N PRO A 414 28.89 -21.64 12.69
CA PRO A 414 29.65 -20.99 13.76
C PRO A 414 31.13 -20.79 13.41
N GLY A 415 31.70 -19.68 13.92
CA GLY A 415 33.12 -19.34 13.76
C GLY A 415 33.48 -18.77 12.37
N VAL A 416 32.49 -18.27 11.61
CA VAL A 416 32.72 -17.57 10.34
C VAL A 416 32.88 -16.08 10.54
N LEU A 417 32.05 -15.50 11.44
CA LEU A 417 32.12 -14.08 11.74
C LEU A 417 33.40 -13.74 12.47
N ALA A 418 33.90 -12.53 12.27
CA ALA A 418 35.10 -12.05 12.95
C ALA A 418 34.95 -12.11 14.48
N ALA A 419 35.95 -12.58 15.18
CA ALA A 419 35.94 -12.72 16.63
C ALA A 419 35.90 -11.37 17.37
N GLY A 420 36.24 -10.27 16.69
CA GLY A 420 36.22 -8.92 17.25
C GLY A 420 36.84 -7.87 16.32
N SER A 421 36.99 -6.66 16.82
CA SER A 421 37.50 -5.51 16.05
C SER A 421 38.92 -5.72 15.51
N GLU A 422 39.78 -6.43 16.23
CA GLU A 422 41.17 -6.70 15.83
C GLU A 422 41.24 -7.52 14.51
N GLU A 423 40.35 -8.49 14.36
CA GLU A 423 40.28 -9.29 13.16
C GLU A 423 39.78 -8.49 11.96
N LEU A 424 38.74 -7.65 12.16
CA LEU A 424 38.28 -6.73 11.12
C LEU A 424 39.36 -5.74 10.69
N LEU A 425 40.12 -5.20 11.65
CA LEU A 425 41.28 -4.34 11.38
C LEU A 425 42.37 -5.03 10.60
N ALA A 426 42.71 -6.26 10.99
CA ALA A 426 43.70 -7.06 10.26
C ALA A 426 43.26 -7.27 8.82
N ARG A 427 42.00 -7.60 8.58
CA ARG A 427 41.43 -7.77 7.24
C ARG A 427 41.35 -6.45 6.46
N LEU A 428 41.03 -5.32 7.11
CA LEU A 428 41.01 -3.98 6.51
C LEU A 428 42.40 -3.63 5.97
N ARG A 429 43.43 -3.79 6.79
CA ARG A 429 44.82 -3.50 6.44
C ARG A 429 45.34 -4.45 5.32
N ALA A 430 45.08 -5.74 5.46
CA ALA A 430 45.52 -6.75 4.47
C ALA A 430 44.90 -6.51 3.08
N ARG A 431 43.71 -5.94 3.00
CA ARG A 431 43.02 -5.66 1.73
C ARG A 431 43.32 -4.26 1.16
N HIS A 432 44.09 -3.43 1.84
CA HIS A 432 44.53 -2.10 1.41
C HIS A 432 43.37 -1.20 0.96
N LEU A 433 42.24 -1.26 1.68
CA LEU A 433 41.04 -0.50 1.34
C LEU A 433 41.25 1.01 1.58
N LYS A 434 40.81 1.83 0.63
CA LYS A 434 40.85 3.29 0.71
C LYS A 434 39.51 3.78 1.23
N THR A 435 39.37 3.87 2.53
CA THR A 435 38.15 4.29 3.21
C THR A 435 38.36 5.63 3.92
N SER A 436 37.28 6.41 4.05
CA SER A 436 37.24 7.68 4.77
C SER A 436 36.58 7.54 6.14
N TYR A 437 35.59 6.63 6.27
CA TYR A 437 34.78 6.44 7.47
C TYR A 437 34.99 5.09 8.11
N VAL A 438 35.02 3.98 7.35
CA VAL A 438 35.31 2.65 7.91
C VAL A 438 36.82 2.51 8.08
N ARG A 439 37.34 3.06 9.19
CA ARG A 439 38.79 3.21 9.45
C ARG A 439 39.23 2.52 10.74
N GLU A 440 40.55 2.49 10.91
CA GLU A 440 41.24 1.80 12.00
C GLU A 440 40.83 2.31 13.38
N TYR A 441 40.45 3.57 13.53
CA TYR A 441 39.99 4.13 14.79
C TYR A 441 38.47 4.00 14.99
N TYR A 442 37.68 3.90 13.92
CA TYR A 442 36.23 3.87 14.01
C TYR A 442 35.69 2.45 14.25
N ILE A 443 36.31 1.41 13.66
CA ILE A 443 35.94 0.02 13.89
C ILE A 443 36.02 -0.35 15.37
N PRO A 444 37.18 -0.12 16.10
CA PRO A 444 37.28 -0.39 17.54
C PRO A 444 36.30 0.45 18.37
N PHE A 445 36.07 1.70 17.99
CA PHE A 445 35.10 2.56 18.66
C PHE A 445 33.69 1.99 18.65
N ARG A 446 33.22 1.55 17.47
CA ARG A 446 31.89 0.91 17.36
C ARG A 446 31.81 -0.40 18.11
N MET A 447 32.87 -1.19 18.10
CA MET A 447 32.94 -2.51 18.71
C MET A 447 33.53 -2.49 20.13
N MET A 448 33.53 -1.37 20.82
CA MET A 448 33.91 -1.33 22.25
C MET A 448 33.10 -2.34 23.06
N PRO A 449 33.73 -3.12 23.96
CA PRO A 449 33.04 -4.20 24.66
C PRO A 449 31.79 -3.77 25.44
N ASP A 450 31.78 -2.58 26.02
CA ASP A 450 30.63 -2.01 26.70
C ASP A 450 29.50 -1.64 25.77
N ARG A 451 29.79 -1.06 24.59
CA ARG A 451 28.79 -0.76 23.55
C ARG A 451 28.16 -2.03 22.95
N MET A 452 29.01 -3.02 22.67
CA MET A 452 28.56 -4.33 22.19
C MET A 452 27.70 -5.04 23.23
N ALA A 453 28.12 -5.05 24.50
CA ALA A 453 27.37 -5.65 25.60
C ALA A 453 26.05 -4.91 25.88
N ASP A 454 26.03 -3.58 25.72
CA ASP A 454 24.79 -2.81 25.87
C ASP A 454 23.78 -3.13 24.77
N LEU A 455 24.21 -3.08 23.53
CA LEU A 455 23.36 -3.50 22.40
C LEU A 455 22.86 -4.93 22.61
N ASP A 456 23.74 -5.87 22.93
CA ASP A 456 23.37 -7.27 23.13
C ASP A 456 22.28 -7.43 24.20
N ARG A 457 22.44 -6.77 25.38
CA ARG A 457 21.40 -6.77 26.41
C ARG A 457 20.06 -6.25 25.92
N GLN A 458 20.07 -5.24 25.05
CA GLN A 458 18.86 -4.59 24.58
C GLN A 458 18.13 -5.39 23.50
N ILE A 459 18.88 -6.11 22.64
CA ILE A 459 18.32 -6.89 21.53
C ILE A 459 18.05 -8.36 21.87
N GLN A 460 18.47 -8.84 23.06
CA GLN A 460 18.18 -10.23 23.47
C GLN A 460 16.67 -10.51 23.46
N PRO A 461 16.24 -11.60 22.78
CA PRO A 461 14.84 -11.94 22.68
C PRO A 461 14.22 -12.28 24.03
N ARG A 462 13.04 -11.74 24.30
CA ARG A 462 12.19 -12.12 25.43
C ARG A 462 11.24 -13.25 25.00
N PRO A 463 10.63 -13.99 25.92
CA PRO A 463 9.68 -15.04 25.58
C PRO A 463 8.55 -14.58 24.62
N GLU A 464 8.02 -13.37 24.89
CA GLU A 464 6.95 -12.73 24.12
C GLU A 464 7.39 -12.11 22.80
N THR A 465 8.71 -11.98 22.54
CA THR A 465 9.21 -11.37 21.30
C THR A 465 8.71 -12.17 20.07
N PRO A 466 7.97 -11.56 19.16
CA PRO A 466 7.48 -12.27 17.97
C PRO A 466 8.58 -12.45 16.93
N VAL A 467 8.46 -13.52 16.14
CA VAL A 467 9.26 -13.75 14.92
C VAL A 467 8.54 -13.08 13.75
N ASN A 468 9.28 -12.31 12.95
CA ASN A 468 8.75 -11.66 11.77
C ASN A 468 8.54 -12.67 10.63
N ARG A 469 7.32 -12.72 10.06
CA ARG A 469 6.92 -13.66 9.02
C ARG A 469 6.22 -12.96 7.86
N ASP A 470 6.19 -13.57 6.69
CA ASP A 470 5.53 -13.02 5.49
C ASP A 470 4.05 -12.68 5.73
N PHE A 471 3.31 -13.56 6.44
CA PHE A 471 1.89 -13.38 6.75
C PHE A 471 1.61 -12.90 8.20
N ALA A 472 2.65 -12.52 8.92
CA ALA A 472 2.58 -11.85 10.22
C ALA A 472 3.71 -10.81 10.30
N PRO A 473 3.56 -9.67 9.61
CA PRO A 473 4.63 -8.69 9.38
C PRO A 473 4.83 -7.77 10.59
N VAL A 474 5.24 -8.34 11.74
CA VAL A 474 5.37 -7.60 13.00
C VAL A 474 6.47 -6.55 12.99
N ALA A 475 7.54 -6.73 12.19
CA ALA A 475 8.59 -5.74 12.09
C ALA A 475 8.07 -4.45 11.43
N TYR A 476 7.22 -4.56 10.43
CA TYR A 476 6.50 -3.43 9.83
C TYR A 476 5.69 -2.66 10.90
N TYR A 477 4.97 -3.38 11.76
CA TYR A 477 4.21 -2.73 12.83
C TYR A 477 5.10 -1.98 13.83
N PHE A 478 6.22 -2.58 14.25
CA PHE A 478 7.17 -1.93 15.16
C PHE A 478 7.80 -0.68 14.54
N ASP A 479 8.14 -0.74 13.25
CA ASP A 479 8.68 0.42 12.53
C ASP A 479 7.65 1.55 12.46
N VAL A 480 6.40 1.24 12.17
CA VAL A 480 5.30 2.22 12.20
C VAL A 480 5.09 2.83 13.58
N ALA A 481 5.15 2.01 14.64
CA ALA A 481 5.04 2.51 16.01
C ALA A 481 6.21 3.44 16.35
N LEU A 482 7.42 3.07 15.95
CA LEU A 482 8.62 3.89 16.11
C LEU A 482 8.52 5.21 15.33
N TRP A 483 8.09 5.16 14.06
CA TRP A 483 7.88 6.35 13.25
C TRP A 483 6.83 7.28 13.87
N SER A 484 5.69 6.75 14.31
CA SER A 484 4.62 7.54 14.90
C SER A 484 5.02 8.22 16.22
N SER A 485 5.92 7.60 16.99
CA SER A 485 6.41 8.12 18.27
C SER A 485 7.24 9.40 18.13
N ARG A 486 7.80 9.65 16.93
CA ARG A 486 8.58 10.86 16.63
C ARG A 486 7.74 12.14 16.59
N PHE A 487 6.41 12.02 16.34
CA PHE A 487 5.53 13.18 16.18
C PHE A 487 4.80 13.60 17.45
N ASN A 488 4.27 12.63 18.20
CA ASN A 488 3.54 12.93 19.43
C ASN A 488 3.49 11.70 20.35
N HIS A 489 3.66 11.92 21.63
CA HIS A 489 3.54 10.88 22.65
C HIS A 489 2.17 10.18 22.64
N GLY A 490 1.08 10.90 22.30
CA GLY A 490 -0.25 10.33 22.18
C GLY A 490 -0.36 9.25 21.08
N TYR A 491 0.31 9.41 19.96
CA TYR A 491 0.34 8.36 18.92
C TYR A 491 1.09 7.13 19.39
N ARG A 492 2.24 7.31 20.04
CA ARG A 492 3.00 6.22 20.66
C ARG A 492 2.12 5.41 21.62
N ASP A 493 1.42 6.10 22.52
CA ASP A 493 0.60 5.46 23.54
C ASP A 493 -0.62 4.76 22.90
N LEU A 494 -1.21 5.33 21.84
CA LEU A 494 -2.26 4.71 21.05
C LEU A 494 -1.77 3.42 20.38
N PHE A 495 -0.66 3.46 19.64
CA PHE A 495 -0.11 2.27 18.98
C PHE A 495 0.31 1.20 20.01
N ARG A 496 0.90 1.61 21.13
CA ARG A 496 1.23 0.67 22.22
C ARG A 496 -0.02 0.02 22.80
N ALA A 497 -1.09 0.79 23.05
CA ALA A 497 -2.36 0.25 23.51
C ALA A 497 -2.98 -0.71 22.49
N MET A 498 -2.94 -0.37 21.20
CA MET A 498 -3.41 -1.23 20.11
C MET A 498 -2.65 -2.55 20.04
N ALA A 499 -1.32 -2.53 20.22
CA ALA A 499 -0.49 -3.74 20.27
C ALA A 499 -0.75 -4.61 21.50
N GLY A 500 -1.11 -3.99 22.61
CA GLY A 500 -1.40 -4.67 23.87
C GLY A 500 -2.76 -5.40 23.90
N VAL A 501 -3.62 -5.19 22.89
CA VAL A 501 -4.93 -5.87 22.85
C VAL A 501 -4.75 -7.35 22.51
N ASP A 502 -5.14 -8.24 23.41
CA ASP A 502 -5.17 -9.67 23.12
C ASP A 502 -6.28 -9.96 22.10
N PHE A 503 -5.93 -10.73 21.06
CA PHE A 503 -6.87 -11.18 20.02
C PHE A 503 -8.13 -11.83 20.58
N ARG A 504 -8.01 -12.60 21.68
CA ARG A 504 -9.12 -13.31 22.30
C ARG A 504 -10.17 -12.33 22.86
N TRP A 505 -9.71 -11.26 23.50
CA TRP A 505 -10.60 -10.20 23.99
C TRP A 505 -11.27 -9.44 22.87
N LEU A 506 -10.53 -9.11 21.81
CA LEU A 506 -11.09 -8.44 20.65
C LEU A 506 -12.15 -9.34 19.95
N ALA A 507 -11.84 -10.59 19.69
CA ALA A 507 -12.76 -11.54 19.08
C ALA A 507 -13.97 -11.82 20.00
N GLY A 508 -13.77 -11.93 21.31
CA GLY A 508 -14.84 -12.14 22.30
C GLY A 508 -15.80 -10.95 22.38
N THR A 509 -15.27 -9.72 22.46
CA THR A 509 -16.09 -8.50 22.47
C THR A 509 -16.84 -8.29 21.16
N LEU A 510 -16.17 -8.49 20.02
CA LEU A 510 -16.81 -8.45 18.71
C LEU A 510 -17.92 -9.50 18.63
N GLY A 511 -17.66 -10.74 19.04
CA GLY A 511 -18.66 -11.81 19.07
C GLY A 511 -19.86 -11.47 19.94
N ALA A 512 -19.65 -10.91 21.13
CA ALA A 512 -20.73 -10.47 22.01
C ALA A 512 -21.59 -9.36 21.37
N VAL A 513 -20.96 -8.35 20.75
CA VAL A 513 -21.67 -7.28 20.02
C VAL A 513 -22.50 -7.87 18.87
N LEU A 514 -21.91 -8.75 18.07
CA LEU A 514 -22.59 -9.39 16.94
C LEU A 514 -23.74 -10.27 17.41
N LEU A 515 -23.62 -10.99 18.53
CA LEU A 515 -24.71 -11.78 19.14
C LEU A 515 -25.87 -10.88 19.58
N VAL A 516 -25.59 -9.72 20.20
CA VAL A 516 -26.63 -8.74 20.58
C VAL A 516 -27.34 -8.20 19.33
N LEU A 517 -26.60 -7.92 18.26
CA LEU A 517 -27.20 -7.46 16.99
C LEU A 517 -28.11 -8.53 16.36
N VAL A 518 -27.70 -9.78 16.39
CA VAL A 518 -28.46 -10.93 15.85
C VAL A 518 -29.65 -11.28 16.72
N ALA A 519 -29.59 -11.07 18.04
CA ALA A 519 -30.67 -11.41 18.97
C ALA A 519 -31.97 -10.62 18.71
N LYS A 520 -31.86 -9.37 18.22
CA LYS A 520 -33.01 -8.53 17.89
C LYS A 520 -33.57 -8.88 16.50
N LYS A 521 -34.86 -9.22 16.44
CA LYS A 521 -35.55 -9.40 15.15
C LYS A 521 -35.51 -8.10 14.35
N ARG A 522 -35.11 -8.16 13.08
CA ARG A 522 -34.98 -7.02 12.19
C ARG A 522 -35.88 -7.14 10.97
N ARG A 523 -36.38 -6.00 10.47
CA ARG A 523 -37.07 -5.94 9.17
C ARG A 523 -36.12 -6.32 8.04
N ALA A 524 -36.63 -6.95 6.98
CA ALA A 524 -35.84 -7.39 5.83
C ALA A 524 -34.95 -6.27 5.24
N GLN A 525 -35.48 -5.04 5.14
CA GLN A 525 -34.72 -3.86 4.69
C GLN A 525 -33.51 -3.53 5.59
N THR A 526 -33.67 -3.64 6.91
CA THR A 526 -32.57 -3.41 7.86
C THR A 526 -31.52 -4.52 7.77
N ALA A 527 -31.97 -5.77 7.61
CA ALA A 527 -31.06 -6.90 7.44
C ALA A 527 -30.27 -6.78 6.11
N ALA A 528 -30.93 -6.39 5.00
CA ALA A 528 -30.25 -6.11 3.72
C ALA A 528 -29.22 -4.99 3.85
N ALA A 529 -29.55 -3.89 4.54
CA ALA A 529 -28.62 -2.81 4.79
C ALA A 529 -27.39 -3.24 5.61
N CYS A 530 -27.60 -4.10 6.64
CA CYS A 530 -26.49 -4.67 7.41
C CYS A 530 -25.62 -5.62 6.56
N CYS A 531 -26.25 -6.41 5.68
CA CYS A 531 -25.53 -7.27 4.74
C CYS A 531 -24.62 -6.41 3.85
N THR A 532 -25.17 -5.37 3.23
CA THR A 532 -24.40 -4.49 2.32
C THR A 532 -23.22 -3.81 3.03
N ALA A 533 -23.43 -3.28 4.24
CA ALA A 533 -22.36 -2.65 5.00
C ALA A 533 -21.26 -3.67 5.40
N ALA A 534 -21.64 -4.88 5.81
CA ALA A 534 -20.70 -5.93 6.15
C ALA A 534 -19.97 -6.49 4.92
N MET A 535 -20.66 -6.54 3.76
CA MET A 535 -20.05 -6.93 2.48
C MET A 535 -18.97 -5.92 2.09
N GLY A 536 -19.28 -4.62 2.09
CA GLY A 536 -18.29 -3.58 1.80
C GLY A 536 -17.06 -3.69 2.70
N PHE A 537 -17.25 -3.88 4.02
CA PHE A 537 -16.16 -4.11 4.96
C PHE A 537 -15.31 -5.33 4.59
N THR A 538 -15.95 -6.45 4.26
CA THR A 538 -15.24 -7.69 4.00
C THR A 538 -14.56 -7.69 2.63
N LEU A 539 -15.19 -7.10 1.61
CA LEU A 539 -14.62 -7.02 0.25
C LEU A 539 -13.32 -6.23 0.20
N ILE A 540 -13.29 -5.06 0.81
CA ILE A 540 -12.04 -4.29 0.88
C ILE A 540 -10.96 -5.04 1.66
N GLY A 541 -11.36 -5.77 2.71
CA GLY A 541 -10.45 -6.64 3.45
C GLY A 541 -9.90 -7.79 2.61
N LEU A 542 -10.75 -8.44 1.79
CA LEU A 542 -10.33 -9.48 0.85
C LEU A 542 -9.36 -8.95 -0.20
N GLU A 543 -9.65 -7.78 -0.76
CA GLU A 543 -8.77 -7.11 -1.73
C GLU A 543 -7.41 -6.78 -1.11
N MET A 544 -7.39 -6.22 0.11
CA MET A 544 -6.15 -5.95 0.83
C MET A 544 -5.35 -7.22 1.15
N LEU A 545 -6.01 -8.27 1.61
CA LEU A 545 -5.35 -9.57 1.87
C LEU A 545 -4.73 -10.14 0.59
N LEU A 546 -5.44 -10.08 -0.54
CA LEU A 546 -4.94 -10.54 -1.84
C LEU A 546 -3.73 -9.73 -2.32
N LEU A 547 -3.81 -8.38 -2.26
CA LEU A 547 -2.73 -7.51 -2.70
C LEU A 547 -1.48 -7.66 -1.84
N LEU A 548 -1.64 -7.68 -0.51
CA LEU A 548 -0.51 -7.83 0.41
C LEU A 548 0.09 -9.24 0.36
N ALA A 549 -0.74 -10.29 0.20
CA ALA A 549 -0.23 -11.65 0.01
C ALA A 549 0.56 -11.78 -1.30
N PHE A 550 0.04 -11.20 -2.39
CA PHE A 550 0.75 -11.16 -3.66
C PHE A 550 2.10 -10.46 -3.53
N GLN A 551 2.14 -9.29 -2.88
CA GLN A 551 3.37 -8.54 -2.63
C GLN A 551 4.36 -9.32 -1.76
N ALA A 552 3.89 -9.99 -0.71
CA ALA A 552 4.73 -10.79 0.17
C ALA A 552 5.40 -11.97 -0.55
N ILE A 553 4.68 -12.64 -1.46
CA ILE A 553 5.16 -13.87 -2.13
C ILE A 553 5.97 -13.55 -3.39
N TYR A 554 5.43 -12.68 -4.26
CA TYR A 554 5.95 -12.44 -5.63
C TYR A 554 6.65 -11.08 -5.79
N GLY A 555 6.49 -10.18 -4.83
CA GLY A 555 7.07 -8.86 -4.86
C GLY A 555 6.22 -7.81 -5.55
N TYR A 556 6.82 -6.64 -5.72
CA TYR A 556 6.12 -5.51 -6.31
C TYR A 556 6.22 -5.57 -7.83
N VAL A 557 5.18 -6.08 -8.45
CA VAL A 557 4.99 -5.99 -9.90
C VAL A 557 3.74 -5.14 -10.13
N TYR A 558 3.94 -3.85 -10.27
CA TYR A 558 2.86 -2.86 -10.38
C TYR A 558 1.78 -3.24 -11.42
N GLN A 559 2.22 -3.78 -12.57
CA GLN A 559 1.29 -4.26 -13.60
C GLN A 559 0.38 -5.36 -13.10
N GLN A 560 0.91 -6.29 -12.32
CA GLN A 560 0.14 -7.42 -11.81
C GLN A 560 -0.83 -6.99 -10.71
N LEU A 561 -0.44 -6.02 -9.88
CA LEU A 561 -1.37 -5.41 -8.92
C LEU A 561 -2.53 -4.73 -9.64
N ALA A 562 -2.26 -3.99 -10.71
CA ALA A 562 -3.31 -3.38 -11.54
C ALA A 562 -4.23 -4.44 -12.17
N VAL A 563 -3.69 -5.58 -12.62
CA VAL A 563 -4.47 -6.71 -13.15
C VAL A 563 -5.33 -7.36 -12.05
N ILE A 564 -4.81 -7.53 -10.83
CA ILE A 564 -5.56 -8.09 -9.70
C ILE A 564 -6.74 -7.19 -9.34
N ILE A 565 -6.51 -5.87 -9.23
CA ILE A 565 -7.56 -4.89 -8.95
C ILE A 565 -8.60 -4.88 -10.09
N ALA A 566 -8.16 -4.86 -11.35
CA ALA A 566 -9.06 -4.89 -12.50
C ALA A 566 -9.87 -6.20 -12.55
N ALA A 567 -9.27 -7.33 -12.22
CA ALA A 567 -9.96 -8.62 -12.15
C ALA A 567 -11.01 -8.64 -11.02
N PHE A 568 -10.72 -8.01 -9.87
CA PHE A 568 -11.68 -7.84 -8.79
C PHE A 568 -12.90 -7.02 -9.25
N MET A 569 -12.66 -5.87 -9.91
CA MET A 569 -13.75 -5.03 -10.47
C MET A 569 -14.51 -5.73 -11.60
N ALA A 570 -13.84 -6.51 -12.46
CA ALA A 570 -14.48 -7.35 -13.46
C ALA A 570 -15.34 -8.44 -12.80
N GLY A 571 -14.90 -9.01 -11.70
CA GLY A 571 -15.68 -9.92 -10.86
C GLY A 571 -16.94 -9.26 -10.33
N MET A 572 -16.85 -8.04 -9.79
CA MET A 572 -18.00 -7.26 -9.35
C MET A 572 -19.00 -7.02 -10.48
N SER A 573 -18.51 -6.67 -11.67
CA SER A 573 -19.34 -6.52 -12.86
C SER A 573 -20.05 -7.82 -13.25
N LEU A 574 -19.31 -8.93 -13.31
CA LEU A 574 -19.87 -10.25 -13.65
C LEU A 574 -20.90 -10.71 -12.62
N GLY A 575 -20.63 -10.53 -11.32
CA GLY A 575 -21.57 -10.82 -10.25
C GLY A 575 -22.87 -10.03 -10.38
N SER A 576 -22.76 -8.72 -10.63
CA SER A 576 -23.92 -7.84 -10.85
C SER A 576 -24.74 -8.27 -12.06
N TRP A 577 -24.09 -8.61 -13.18
CA TRP A 577 -24.75 -9.09 -14.38
C TRP A 577 -25.50 -10.41 -14.14
N LEU A 578 -24.90 -11.36 -13.42
CA LEU A 578 -25.53 -12.60 -13.03
C LEU A 578 -26.76 -12.35 -12.13
N ALA A 579 -26.65 -11.47 -11.14
CA ALA A 579 -27.76 -11.13 -10.25
C ALA A 579 -28.94 -10.48 -11.00
N LEU A 580 -28.66 -9.63 -11.98
CA LEU A 580 -29.70 -9.01 -12.80
C LEU A 580 -30.44 -10.02 -13.68
N ARG A 581 -29.77 -11.07 -14.15
CA ARG A 581 -30.36 -12.15 -14.99
C ARG A 581 -31.07 -13.21 -14.16
N ALA A 582 -30.56 -13.58 -13.00
CA ALA A 582 -31.06 -14.69 -12.16
C ALA A 582 -32.26 -14.26 -11.30
N ARG A 583 -33.42 -13.98 -11.92
CA ARG A 583 -34.64 -13.50 -11.24
C ARG A 583 -35.16 -14.43 -10.13
N ALA A 584 -34.89 -15.74 -10.21
CA ALA A 584 -35.36 -16.74 -9.23
C ALA A 584 -34.55 -16.73 -7.91
N LEU A 585 -33.31 -16.21 -7.92
CA LEU A 585 -32.40 -16.19 -6.77
C LEU A 585 -32.28 -14.76 -6.18
N GLN A 586 -33.41 -14.18 -5.74
CA GLN A 586 -33.46 -12.77 -5.37
C GLN A 586 -34.21 -12.54 -4.04
N GLY A 587 -33.73 -13.16 -2.99
CA GLY A 587 -34.37 -13.04 -1.68
C GLY A 587 -33.36 -12.97 -0.54
N MET A 588 -33.88 -12.85 0.67
CA MET A 588 -33.06 -12.83 1.90
C MET A 588 -32.20 -14.10 2.06
N ARG A 589 -32.65 -15.26 1.53
CA ARG A 589 -31.84 -16.47 1.52
C ARG A 589 -30.59 -16.34 0.68
N THR A 590 -30.70 -15.70 -0.49
CA THR A 590 -29.55 -15.44 -1.36
C THR A 590 -28.54 -14.51 -0.68
N LEU A 591 -29.01 -13.43 -0.02
CA LEU A 591 -28.13 -12.58 0.80
C LEU A 591 -27.43 -13.36 1.90
N ALA A 592 -28.14 -14.28 2.59
CA ALA A 592 -27.55 -15.13 3.62
C ALA A 592 -26.45 -16.03 3.07
N PHE A 593 -26.64 -16.64 1.88
CA PHE A 593 -25.62 -17.49 1.24
C PHE A 593 -24.41 -16.66 0.77
N LEU A 594 -24.63 -15.46 0.24
CA LEU A 594 -23.53 -14.57 -0.18
C LEU A 594 -22.71 -14.10 1.02
N GLN A 595 -23.36 -13.76 2.13
CA GLN A 595 -22.69 -13.40 3.38
C GLN A 595 -21.92 -14.58 3.99
N LEU A 596 -22.46 -15.79 3.88
CA LEU A 596 -21.74 -16.99 4.29
C LEU A 596 -20.49 -17.22 3.42
N GLY A 597 -20.63 -17.01 2.10
CA GLY A 597 -19.50 -17.01 1.16
C GLY A 597 -18.45 -15.96 1.54
N ALA A 598 -18.87 -14.74 1.86
CA ALA A 598 -17.99 -13.66 2.31
C ALA A 598 -17.32 -13.99 3.67
N ALA A 599 -17.97 -14.71 4.56
CA ALA A 599 -17.36 -15.17 5.81
C ALA A 599 -16.31 -16.29 5.58
N ILE A 600 -16.53 -17.16 4.63
CA ILE A 600 -15.60 -18.27 4.31
C ILE A 600 -14.41 -17.78 3.48
N ALA A 601 -14.61 -16.84 2.56
CA ALA A 601 -13.60 -16.39 1.59
C ALA A 601 -12.27 -15.97 2.23
N PRO A 602 -12.19 -15.11 3.27
CA PRO A 602 -10.91 -14.70 3.85
C PRO A 602 -10.16 -15.86 4.51
N LEU A 603 -10.86 -16.84 5.09
CA LEU A 603 -10.27 -18.04 5.69
C LEU A 603 -9.71 -18.96 4.60
N LEU A 604 -10.46 -19.15 3.52
CA LEU A 604 -10.04 -19.95 2.37
C LEU A 604 -8.82 -19.34 1.69
N LEU A 605 -8.81 -18.02 1.49
CA LEU A 605 -7.64 -17.31 0.93
C LEU A 605 -6.39 -17.56 1.77
N CYS A 606 -6.48 -17.39 3.09
CA CYS A 606 -5.34 -17.63 3.99
C CYS A 606 -4.83 -19.08 3.93
N ALA A 607 -5.72 -20.05 3.73
CA ALA A 607 -5.35 -21.46 3.61
C ALA A 607 -4.60 -21.77 2.29
N VAL A 608 -4.91 -21.06 1.21
CA VAL A 608 -4.37 -21.37 -0.12
C VAL A 608 -3.18 -20.49 -0.52
N PHE A 609 -2.92 -19.35 0.11
CA PHE A 609 -1.89 -18.39 -0.30
C PHE A 609 -0.51 -19.01 -0.54
N GLN A 610 -0.10 -19.99 0.25
CA GLN A 610 1.22 -20.63 0.10
C GLN A 610 1.30 -21.58 -1.11
N ALA A 611 0.15 -22.05 -1.60
CA ALA A 611 0.07 -22.99 -2.73
C ALA A 611 -0.33 -22.33 -4.06
N VAL A 612 -0.75 -21.06 -4.03
CA VAL A 612 -1.29 -20.35 -5.20
C VAL A 612 -0.16 -19.85 -6.08
N THR A 613 -0.24 -20.17 -7.37
CA THR A 613 0.64 -19.61 -8.39
C THR A 613 0.25 -18.18 -8.75
N GLN A 614 1.19 -17.41 -9.29
CA GLN A 614 1.02 -16.00 -9.64
C GLN A 614 -0.23 -15.73 -10.50
N VAL A 615 -0.54 -16.61 -11.44
CA VAL A 615 -1.68 -16.49 -12.39
C VAL A 615 -3.04 -16.68 -11.68
N LEU A 616 -3.07 -17.37 -10.56
CA LEU A 616 -4.32 -17.63 -9.82
C LEU A 616 -4.79 -16.43 -8.98
N PHE A 617 -3.93 -15.46 -8.65
CA PHE A 617 -4.34 -14.28 -7.88
C PHE A 617 -5.43 -13.44 -8.57
N PRO A 618 -5.34 -13.10 -9.87
CA PRO A 618 -6.44 -12.45 -10.58
C PRO A 618 -7.73 -13.28 -10.59
N VAL A 619 -7.63 -14.61 -10.67
CA VAL A 619 -8.82 -15.49 -10.65
C VAL A 619 -9.49 -15.47 -9.27
N LEU A 620 -8.69 -15.52 -8.19
CA LEU A 620 -9.21 -15.37 -6.82
C LEU A 620 -9.85 -14.00 -6.60
N ALA A 621 -9.20 -12.93 -7.11
CA ALA A 621 -9.72 -11.57 -7.04
C ALA A 621 -11.07 -11.45 -7.77
N LEU A 622 -11.18 -12.02 -8.97
CA LEU A 622 -12.43 -12.08 -9.73
C LEU A 622 -13.52 -12.81 -8.95
N GLY A 623 -13.20 -13.97 -8.34
CA GLY A 623 -14.14 -14.72 -7.52
C GLY A 623 -14.61 -13.93 -6.28
N CYS A 624 -13.71 -13.24 -5.59
CA CYS A 624 -14.07 -12.38 -4.46
C CYS A 624 -14.95 -11.20 -4.90
N GLY A 625 -14.61 -10.54 -6.01
CA GLY A 625 -15.42 -9.46 -6.57
C GLY A 625 -16.83 -9.91 -6.96
N MET A 626 -17.00 -11.14 -7.47
CA MET A 626 -18.32 -11.68 -7.83
C MET A 626 -19.27 -11.75 -6.62
N LEU A 627 -18.79 -12.02 -5.42
CA LEU A 627 -19.63 -12.09 -4.21
C LEU A 627 -20.33 -10.75 -3.97
N GLY A 628 -19.57 -9.66 -3.91
CA GLY A 628 -20.13 -8.33 -3.67
C GLY A 628 -20.92 -7.80 -4.85
N GLY A 629 -20.41 -8.06 -6.07
CA GLY A 629 -21.12 -7.68 -7.30
C GLY A 629 -22.50 -8.33 -7.40
N TYR A 630 -22.66 -9.57 -6.94
CA TYR A 630 -23.96 -10.24 -6.92
C TYR A 630 -24.87 -9.70 -5.80
N GLU A 631 -24.30 -9.36 -4.64
CA GLU A 631 -25.08 -8.96 -3.46
C GLU A 631 -25.79 -7.63 -3.66
N PHE A 632 -25.10 -6.59 -4.17
CA PHE A 632 -25.63 -5.23 -4.23
C PHE A 632 -26.95 -5.13 -5.04
N PRO A 633 -27.09 -5.72 -6.25
CA PRO A 633 -28.38 -5.74 -6.96
C PRO A 633 -29.51 -6.47 -6.21
N VAL A 634 -29.19 -7.56 -5.49
CA VAL A 634 -30.17 -8.29 -4.68
C VAL A 634 -30.62 -7.45 -3.49
N ALA A 635 -29.67 -6.83 -2.78
CA ALA A 635 -29.96 -5.97 -1.64
C ALA A 635 -30.75 -4.72 -2.05
N SER A 636 -30.43 -4.10 -3.20
CA SER A 636 -31.12 -2.90 -3.68
C SER A 636 -32.60 -3.15 -4.03
N ARG A 637 -32.94 -4.33 -4.50
CA ARG A 637 -34.35 -4.72 -4.73
C ARG A 637 -35.12 -4.92 -3.43
N ILE A 638 -34.51 -5.51 -2.40
CA ILE A 638 -35.14 -5.69 -1.08
C ILE A 638 -35.27 -4.34 -0.36
N PHE A 639 -34.34 -3.43 -0.57
CA PHE A 639 -34.32 -2.10 0.01
C PHE A 639 -35.23 -1.10 -0.72
N SER A 640 -36.01 -1.56 -1.72
CA SER A 640 -36.91 -0.74 -2.52
C SER A 640 -37.85 0.11 -1.64
N GLY A 641 -38.14 1.35 -2.09
CA GLY A 641 -38.94 2.35 -1.34
C GLY A 641 -38.13 3.29 -0.43
N ARG A 642 -36.82 3.10 -0.31
CA ARG A 642 -35.88 4.04 0.31
C ARG A 642 -34.84 4.51 -0.71
N SER A 643 -34.09 5.58 -0.36
CA SER A 643 -33.05 6.10 -1.27
C SER A 643 -31.96 5.06 -1.55
N THR A 644 -31.74 4.72 -2.83
CA THR A 644 -30.64 3.85 -3.29
C THR A 644 -29.28 4.43 -2.92
N GLY A 645 -29.16 5.76 -2.87
CA GLY A 645 -27.97 6.45 -2.38
C GLY A 645 -27.64 6.13 -0.92
N THR A 646 -28.63 5.82 -0.08
CA THR A 646 -28.39 5.39 1.31
C THR A 646 -27.80 4.00 1.36
N LEU A 647 -28.24 3.05 0.54
CA LEU A 647 -27.70 1.70 0.51
C LEU A 647 -26.24 1.70 0.01
N TYR A 648 -25.96 2.44 -1.06
CA TYR A 648 -24.61 2.61 -1.57
C TYR A 648 -23.68 3.32 -0.57
N ALA A 649 -24.20 4.32 0.14
CA ALA A 649 -23.46 4.98 1.21
C ALA A 649 -23.09 4.02 2.37
N LEU A 650 -23.95 3.04 2.68
CA LEU A 650 -23.67 2.02 3.69
C LEU A 650 -22.60 1.03 3.23
N ASP A 651 -22.62 0.64 1.95
CA ASP A 651 -21.56 -0.17 1.33
C ASP A 651 -20.19 0.52 1.46
N LEU A 652 -20.14 1.78 1.03
CA LEU A 652 -18.93 2.59 1.10
C LEU A 652 -18.48 2.89 2.54
N ALA A 653 -19.41 3.06 3.48
CA ALA A 653 -19.08 3.25 4.89
C ALA A 653 -18.48 1.99 5.51
N GLY A 654 -19.03 0.81 5.16
CA GLY A 654 -18.43 -0.47 5.51
C GLY A 654 -17.03 -0.62 4.94
N SER A 655 -16.86 -0.30 3.65
CA SER A 655 -15.56 -0.32 2.96
C SER A 655 -14.56 0.67 3.57
N CYS A 656 -15.01 1.87 3.95
CA CYS A 656 -14.19 2.86 4.64
C CYS A 656 -13.64 2.32 5.97
N LEU A 657 -14.53 1.77 6.80
CA LEU A 657 -14.13 1.16 8.08
C LEU A 657 -13.18 -0.01 7.86
N GLY A 658 -13.45 -0.85 6.87
CA GLY A 658 -12.56 -1.94 6.47
C GLY A 658 -11.20 -1.44 6.04
N ALA A 659 -11.12 -0.48 5.10
CA ALA A 659 -9.88 0.07 4.60
C ALA A 659 -8.96 0.57 5.74
N VAL A 660 -9.51 1.33 6.67
CA VAL A 660 -8.75 1.84 7.82
C VAL A 660 -8.34 0.72 8.77
N LEU A 661 -9.28 -0.14 9.18
CA LEU A 661 -9.00 -1.18 10.18
C LEU A 661 -8.03 -2.24 9.66
N PHE A 662 -8.18 -2.71 8.42
CA PHE A 662 -7.29 -3.75 7.86
C PHE A 662 -5.88 -3.22 7.67
N SER A 663 -5.71 -2.01 7.13
CA SER A 663 -4.38 -1.46 6.83
C SER A 663 -3.64 -0.96 8.06
N VAL A 664 -4.35 -0.26 8.99
CA VAL A 664 -3.71 0.40 10.12
C VAL A 664 -3.52 -0.53 11.31
N TYR A 665 -4.43 -1.51 11.50
CA TYR A 665 -4.48 -2.27 12.74
C TYR A 665 -4.49 -3.78 12.57
N LEU A 666 -5.50 -4.33 11.87
CA LEU A 666 -5.74 -5.76 11.93
C LEU A 666 -4.62 -6.59 11.30
N ILE A 667 -4.19 -6.25 10.09
CA ILE A 667 -3.12 -6.99 9.40
C ILE A 667 -1.76 -6.77 10.07
N PRO A 668 -1.33 -5.52 10.38
CA PRO A 668 -0.04 -5.29 11.01
C PRO A 668 0.10 -5.93 12.39
N VAL A 669 -0.94 -5.89 13.24
CA VAL A 669 -0.89 -6.38 14.62
C VAL A 669 -1.16 -7.88 14.72
N PHE A 670 -2.17 -8.36 14.04
CA PHE A 670 -2.66 -9.75 14.22
C PHE A 670 -2.21 -10.70 13.10
N GLY A 671 -1.72 -10.15 11.97
CA GLY A 671 -1.41 -10.95 10.79
C GLY A 671 -2.66 -11.42 10.04
N PHE A 672 -2.45 -12.11 8.94
CA PHE A 672 -3.50 -12.45 7.97
C PHE A 672 -4.58 -13.37 8.55
N LEU A 673 -4.20 -14.47 9.19
CA LEU A 673 -5.15 -15.48 9.65
C LEU A 673 -6.11 -14.95 10.71
N LYS A 674 -5.59 -14.25 11.73
CA LYS A 674 -6.43 -13.68 12.80
C LYS A 674 -7.34 -12.58 12.25
N THR A 675 -6.84 -11.78 11.32
CA THR A 675 -7.62 -10.77 10.60
C THR A 675 -8.73 -11.41 9.77
N ALA A 676 -8.45 -12.51 9.07
CA ALA A 676 -9.45 -13.28 8.32
C ALA A 676 -10.56 -13.84 9.23
N VAL A 677 -10.23 -14.29 10.44
CA VAL A 677 -11.22 -14.73 11.42
C VAL A 677 -12.15 -13.59 11.85
N LEU A 678 -11.61 -12.39 12.12
CA LEU A 678 -12.44 -11.24 12.49
C LEU A 678 -13.34 -10.80 11.32
N ALA A 679 -12.84 -10.79 10.09
CA ALA A 679 -13.64 -10.50 8.90
C ALA A 679 -14.77 -11.51 8.70
N ALA A 680 -14.49 -12.80 8.90
CA ALA A 680 -15.48 -13.87 8.86
C ALA A 680 -16.59 -13.65 9.89
N MET A 681 -16.24 -13.27 11.12
CA MET A 681 -17.22 -12.97 12.17
C MET A 681 -18.14 -11.82 11.79
N VAL A 682 -17.59 -10.73 11.19
CA VAL A 682 -18.38 -9.55 10.75
C VAL A 682 -19.42 -9.97 9.71
N SER A 683 -19.08 -10.82 8.74
CA SER A 683 -20.01 -11.28 7.69
C SER A 683 -21.00 -12.33 8.19
N LEU A 684 -20.65 -13.14 9.20
CA LEU A 684 -21.52 -14.20 9.71
C LEU A 684 -22.77 -13.65 10.39
N ALA A 685 -22.69 -12.53 11.11
CA ALA A 685 -23.82 -11.96 11.82
C ALA A 685 -24.95 -11.49 10.86
N PRO A 686 -24.70 -10.72 9.79
CA PRO A 686 -25.71 -10.40 8.78
C PRO A 686 -26.28 -11.63 8.06
N ALA A 687 -25.47 -12.69 7.84
CA ALA A 687 -25.97 -13.94 7.29
C ALA A 687 -27.10 -14.53 8.16
N VAL A 688 -26.88 -14.60 9.48
CA VAL A 688 -27.89 -15.07 10.44
C VAL A 688 -29.09 -14.12 10.49
N MET A 689 -28.87 -12.81 10.46
CA MET A 689 -29.97 -11.81 10.43
C MET A 689 -30.83 -11.99 9.17
N ALA A 690 -30.22 -12.25 8.02
CA ALA A 690 -30.93 -12.49 6.76
C ALA A 690 -31.80 -13.75 6.83
N VAL A 691 -31.26 -14.86 7.38
CA VAL A 691 -32.03 -16.10 7.57
C VAL A 691 -33.23 -15.87 8.52
N ARG A 692 -33.03 -15.18 9.63
CA ARG A 692 -34.10 -14.89 10.60
C ARG A 692 -35.20 -13.98 10.05
N SER A 693 -34.87 -13.04 9.17
CA SER A 693 -35.84 -12.16 8.53
C SER A 693 -36.72 -12.88 7.50
N VAL A 694 -36.23 -13.92 6.85
CA VAL A 694 -37.00 -14.76 5.91
C VAL A 694 -38.14 -15.54 6.61
N SER A 695 -37.99 -15.88 7.90
CA SER A 695 -39.02 -16.63 8.65
C SER A 695 -40.27 -15.76 8.98
N GLU A 696 -40.21 -14.47 8.80
CA GLU A 696 -41.37 -13.56 8.96
C GLU A 696 -42.03 -13.25 7.60
N ARG A 697 -42.72 -14.25 6.98
CA ARG A 697 -43.67 -13.90 5.93
C ARG A 697 -44.83 -13.14 6.58
N PRO A 698 -45.22 -11.97 6.02
CA PRO A 698 -46.44 -11.31 6.49
C PRO A 698 -47.59 -12.30 6.32
N ALA A 699 -48.36 -12.53 7.38
CA ALA A 699 -49.65 -13.14 7.26
C ALA A 699 -50.44 -12.36 6.19
N ARG A 700 -51.01 -13.11 5.23
CA ARG A 700 -51.82 -12.58 4.12
C ARG A 700 -52.95 -11.72 4.64
#